data_d13e125ef3763fb34e2476ec880c4b8d
#
_entry.id   d13e125ef3763fb34e2476ec880c4b8d
#
_cell.length_a   1.000
_cell.length_b   1.000
_cell.length_c   1.000
_cell.angle_alpha   90.00
_cell.angle_beta   90.00
_cell.angle_gamma   90.00
#
_symmetry.space_group_name_H-M   'P 1'
#
loop_
_entity.id
_entity.type
_entity.pdbx_description
1 polymer ?
#
loop_
_entity_poly.entity_id
_entity_poly.type
_entity_poly.pdbx_seq_one_letter_code
_entity_poly.pdbx_strand_id
1 'polypeptide(L)'
;MNRLGSVWVVVVAVMVASLCIPHPSWGEAQARRDANGEGPASQHALIGGVQASPATQVAQATQATQQDPSGEAIFKRICATCHSSLKPGDTGSAVPGIRALPRELLTQFSPDAILNTLTNGKMQAQAASLTAAERRAVAVYASGRDFGPTIAAPEDVETNLCTEQLVMGDPGASPSWNGWGNGPANTRFQPKAQGKLTAADLPRLQLKWAFGYSNVMTARPQPTVVGGRLFAPSENGHVYALNPHTGCRYWTYKARAGIPTAAVVGRYRDAAGNQGLAVYFGDRKANAYAVDAQTGREIWVRKVDAHAAAAITGSLAFDGTRVFVPVQGLNEEGMGGFAGYPCCTFRGSVSALDANTGTVIWKTYTIGENSPRLPSQDGTASFGPAGGGVWSVPTIDSKRHLVYIATGNGYADPPQATTDAVLALDVDTGAVKWERQLTPGDDWSLGCQQSNGANSACPAMLGPDFHLSAPPVLTHVGDRDLLVLPQKSGLAWALDPAQEGAALWQYRFGLGSGLGGQWGVAVDNDHVYVGVADLLTPTPGGMRALTVADGTLVWQQPPFAKLCGAAPGCSAGQGGPLTAIPGAVLNGSMDGGLRAYSTNDGSLLWTFDTNRDFDAVNGVKAHGGSMDAAGPVVVDGMVYVASGSGGLVGRQGNVLLAFGLP
;
A
#
# COMPACT_ATOMS: atom_id res chain seq x y z
N MET A 1 -3.89 -25.68 52.76
CA MET A 1 -4.21 -24.50 53.60
C MET A 1 -4.23 -23.29 52.68
N ASN A 2 -5.42 -23.02 52.18
CA ASN A 2 -6.21 -21.75 52.19
C ASN A 2 -5.43 -20.46 51.87
N ARG A 3 -5.74 -19.70 50.79
CA ARG A 3 -6.94 -18.85 50.68
C ARG A 3 -7.20 -18.42 49.24
N LEU A 4 -8.45 -18.63 48.84
CA LEU A 4 -9.12 -17.98 47.71
C LEU A 4 -9.47 -16.53 48.06
N GLY A 5 -9.24 -15.59 47.13
CA GLY A 5 -9.72 -14.22 47.18
C GLY A 5 -10.59 -13.91 45.99
N SER A 6 -11.90 -13.89 46.21
CA SER A 6 -12.94 -13.54 45.25
C SER A 6 -12.95 -12.03 45.03
N VAL A 7 -12.96 -11.58 43.76
CA VAL A 7 -13.23 -10.18 43.39
C VAL A 7 -14.62 -10.10 42.79
N TRP A 8 -15.46 -9.27 43.40
CA TRP A 8 -16.84 -8.98 43.04
C TRP A 8 -16.90 -8.07 41.83
N VAL A 9 -17.72 -8.46 40.83
CA VAL A 9 -18.14 -7.62 39.71
C VAL A 9 -19.35 -6.79 40.20
N VAL A 10 -19.23 -5.49 40.19
CA VAL A 10 -20.35 -4.55 40.35
C VAL A 10 -20.79 -4.10 38.98
N VAL A 11 -21.97 -4.52 38.56
CA VAL A 11 -22.68 -4.00 37.41
C VAL A 11 -23.42 -2.74 37.85
N VAL A 12 -23.07 -1.59 37.29
CA VAL A 12 -23.86 -0.35 37.38
C VAL A 12 -24.42 -0.04 35.99
N ALA A 13 -25.69 -0.24 35.84
CA ALA A 13 -26.47 0.27 34.71
C ALA A 13 -26.72 1.76 34.92
N VAL A 14 -26.31 2.60 33.97
CA VAL A 14 -26.72 4.00 33.90
C VAL A 14 -27.34 4.25 32.54
N MET A 15 -28.65 4.49 32.57
CA MET A 15 -29.36 5.16 31.47
C MET A 15 -28.82 6.58 31.31
N VAL A 16 -28.46 6.97 30.11
CA VAL A 16 -28.25 8.39 29.77
C VAL A 16 -28.99 8.73 28.51
N ALA A 17 -29.84 9.75 28.69
CA ALA A 17 -30.67 10.36 27.70
C ALA A 17 -29.89 11.05 26.58
N SER A 18 -30.47 10.97 25.40
CA SER A 18 -30.18 11.81 24.23
C SER A 18 -30.25 13.27 24.55
N LEU A 19 -29.28 14.04 24.09
CA LEU A 19 -29.43 15.49 23.81
C LEU A 19 -28.15 15.96 23.07
N CYS A 20 -28.31 16.20 21.74
CA CYS A 20 -27.66 17.26 20.99
C CYS A 20 -27.91 17.08 19.49
N ILE A 21 -29.14 17.43 19.04
CA ILE A 21 -29.40 17.81 17.66
C ILE A 21 -30.41 18.94 17.67
N PRO A 22 -30.17 20.12 17.14
CA PRO A 22 -31.22 21.03 16.77
C PRO A 22 -31.74 20.70 15.38
N HIS A 23 -33.00 20.30 15.28
CA HIS A 23 -33.77 20.24 14.04
C HIS A 23 -34.21 21.60 13.58
N PRO A 24 -34.22 21.89 12.28
CA PRO A 24 -35.17 22.83 11.69
C PRO A 24 -36.34 22.07 11.07
N SER A 25 -37.53 22.54 11.42
CA SER A 25 -38.83 22.10 10.98
C SER A 25 -39.04 22.29 9.47
N TRP A 26 -39.60 21.30 8.81
CA TRP A 26 -40.13 21.38 7.46
C TRP A 26 -41.65 21.50 7.54
N GLY A 27 -42.18 22.59 6.96
CA GLY A 27 -43.59 22.76 6.70
C GLY A 27 -43.98 22.19 5.34
N GLU A 28 -45.05 21.48 5.32
CA GLU A 28 -45.74 20.93 4.14
C GLU A 28 -46.25 22.02 3.19
N ALA A 29 -46.13 21.79 1.88
CA ALA A 29 -47.09 22.31 0.88
C ALA A 29 -47.21 21.33 -0.29
N GLN A 30 -48.42 20.93 -0.50
CA GLN A 30 -48.96 19.92 -1.40
C GLN A 30 -49.20 20.45 -2.81
N ALA A 31 -48.94 19.60 -3.76
CA ALA A 31 -49.38 19.44 -5.15
C ALA A 31 -50.36 20.44 -5.80
N ARG A 32 -50.09 20.74 -7.08
CA ARG A 32 -51.03 20.55 -8.20
C ARG A 32 -50.32 20.41 -9.53
N ARG A 33 -50.73 19.41 -10.30
CA ARG A 33 -50.48 19.20 -11.73
C ARG A 33 -51.20 20.23 -12.54
N ASP A 34 -50.73 20.58 -13.73
CA ASP A 34 -51.46 20.41 -14.99
C ASP A 34 -50.61 20.79 -16.20
N ALA A 35 -51.02 20.22 -17.29
CA ALA A 35 -50.37 19.91 -18.53
C ALA A 35 -50.42 21.00 -19.63
N ASN A 36 -49.66 20.72 -20.69
CA ASN A 36 -49.84 21.04 -22.13
C ASN A 36 -49.27 22.34 -22.71
N GLY A 37 -48.52 22.14 -23.79
CA GLY A 37 -48.77 22.81 -25.05
C GLY A 37 -47.59 23.44 -25.75
N GLU A 38 -47.01 22.72 -26.68
CA GLU A 38 -46.54 23.11 -28.05
C GLU A 38 -45.92 24.47 -28.31
N GLY A 39 -44.75 24.42 -29.04
CA GLY A 39 -44.07 25.53 -29.70
C GLY A 39 -44.81 26.11 -30.94
N PRO A 40 -44.23 26.78 -31.90
CA PRO A 40 -42.85 26.84 -32.39
C PRO A 40 -42.33 28.24 -32.86
N ALA A 41 -41.06 28.30 -33.19
CA ALA A 41 -40.31 28.95 -34.28
C ALA A 41 -40.40 30.46 -34.61
N SER A 42 -39.24 30.97 -34.88
CA SER A 42 -38.72 31.80 -35.99
C SER A 42 -38.52 33.30 -35.79
N GLN A 43 -37.31 33.70 -35.98
CA GLN A 43 -36.65 34.49 -37.04
C GLN A 43 -36.53 36.01 -36.88
N HIS A 44 -35.26 36.45 -37.12
CA HIS A 44 -34.78 37.70 -37.78
C HIS A 44 -35.00 39.05 -37.00
N ALA A 45 -34.18 40.04 -37.07
CA ALA A 45 -32.91 40.38 -37.71
C ALA A 45 -32.51 41.81 -37.25
N LEU A 46 -31.21 42.07 -37.25
CA LEU A 46 -30.50 43.27 -37.74
C LEU A 46 -30.64 44.68 -37.10
N ILE A 47 -29.47 45.22 -36.85
CA ILE A 47 -28.89 46.54 -37.15
C ILE A 47 -29.01 47.66 -36.08
N GLY A 48 -27.84 48.10 -35.64
CA GLY A 48 -27.31 49.43 -35.78
C GLY A 48 -27.32 50.36 -34.59
N GLY A 49 -26.16 50.91 -34.29
CA GLY A 49 -26.07 52.19 -33.61
C GLY A 49 -24.93 52.39 -32.62
N VAL A 50 -23.84 52.85 -33.15
CA VAL A 50 -22.68 53.43 -32.41
C VAL A 50 -23.12 54.73 -31.76
N GLN A 51 -22.81 54.97 -30.47
CA GLN A 51 -22.34 56.27 -30.01
C GLN A 51 -21.62 56.19 -28.66
N ALA A 52 -20.65 57.09 -28.52
CA ALA A 52 -19.57 57.14 -27.53
C ALA A 52 -19.94 57.70 -26.16
N SER A 53 -19.08 57.36 -25.25
CA SER A 53 -18.78 57.74 -23.86
C SER A 53 -19.35 59.06 -23.28
N PRO A 54 -19.41 59.17 -21.92
CA PRO A 54 -18.18 59.57 -21.24
C PRO A 54 -17.89 58.89 -19.89
N ALA A 55 -16.65 59.05 -19.49
CA ALA A 55 -16.01 58.64 -18.26
C ALA A 55 -16.75 59.04 -17.00
N THR A 56 -16.79 58.13 -16.00
CA THR A 56 -16.88 58.56 -14.60
C THR A 56 -16.44 57.48 -13.63
N GLN A 57 -15.43 57.82 -12.85
CA GLN A 57 -15.11 57.38 -11.50
C GLN A 57 -14.90 55.88 -11.23
N VAL A 58 -13.65 55.54 -11.18
CA VAL A 58 -13.11 54.39 -10.47
C VAL A 58 -13.39 54.52 -8.97
N ALA A 59 -14.39 53.80 -8.50
CA ALA A 59 -14.52 53.52 -7.06
C ALA A 59 -13.48 52.46 -6.73
N GLN A 60 -12.44 52.85 -6.02
CA GLN A 60 -11.54 51.94 -5.32
C GLN A 60 -12.32 51.17 -4.25
N ALA A 61 -12.80 49.96 -4.61
CA ALA A 61 -13.21 49.00 -3.60
C ALA A 61 -11.93 48.51 -2.93
N THR A 62 -11.70 48.96 -1.73
CA THR A 62 -10.74 48.36 -0.79
C THR A 62 -11.10 46.88 -0.65
N GLN A 63 -10.34 46.02 -1.34
CA GLN A 63 -10.29 44.60 -1.05
C GLN A 63 -9.71 44.46 0.37
N ALA A 64 -10.59 44.28 1.34
CA ALA A 64 -10.20 43.71 2.62
C ALA A 64 -9.58 42.33 2.31
N THR A 65 -8.27 42.18 2.47
CA THR A 65 -7.58 40.92 2.50
C THR A 65 -8.15 40.12 3.66
N GLN A 66 -9.15 39.28 3.37
CA GLN A 66 -9.54 38.23 4.28
C GLN A 66 -8.30 37.33 4.44
N GLN A 67 -7.59 37.46 5.57
CA GLN A 67 -6.58 36.50 5.97
C GLN A 67 -7.29 35.15 6.06
N ASP A 68 -6.87 34.19 5.24
CA ASP A 68 -7.31 32.81 5.34
C ASP A 68 -7.11 32.35 6.80
N PRO A 69 -8.15 31.84 7.47
CA PRO A 69 -8.03 31.44 8.86
C PRO A 69 -6.96 30.35 8.98
N SER A 70 -6.07 30.48 9.96
CA SER A 70 -4.99 29.51 10.18
C SER A 70 -5.59 28.10 10.38
N GLY A 71 -4.93 27.07 9.88
CA GLY A 71 -5.34 25.66 10.09
C GLY A 71 -5.56 25.32 11.56
N GLU A 72 -4.80 25.96 12.45
CA GLU A 72 -4.97 25.86 13.90
C GLU A 72 -6.30 26.40 14.40
N ALA A 73 -6.70 27.59 13.95
CA ALA A 73 -7.97 28.20 14.35
C ALA A 73 -9.17 27.36 13.90
N ILE A 74 -9.10 26.83 12.66
CA ILE A 74 -10.14 25.93 12.13
C ILE A 74 -10.17 24.63 12.92
N PHE A 75 -9.03 24.02 13.17
CA PHE A 75 -8.93 22.77 13.93
C PHE A 75 -9.50 22.94 15.35
N LYS A 76 -9.14 24.00 16.05
CA LYS A 76 -9.68 24.30 17.40
C LYS A 76 -11.19 24.49 17.39
N ARG A 77 -11.74 25.12 16.37
CA ARG A 77 -13.17 25.40 16.24
C ARG A 77 -14.00 24.16 15.91
N ILE A 78 -13.52 23.29 15.01
CA ILE A 78 -14.30 22.19 14.42
C ILE A 78 -13.81 20.81 14.89
N CYS A 79 -12.52 20.61 14.96
CA CYS A 79 -11.92 19.27 15.11
C CYS A 79 -11.57 18.94 16.57
N ALA A 80 -11.16 19.94 17.37
CA ALA A 80 -10.63 19.72 18.70
C ALA A 80 -11.66 19.17 19.70
N THR A 81 -12.96 19.29 19.41
CA THR A 81 -14.02 18.67 20.23
C THR A 81 -13.85 17.15 20.32
N CYS A 82 -13.42 16.52 19.19
CA CYS A 82 -13.20 15.08 19.13
C CYS A 82 -11.70 14.73 19.18
N HIS A 83 -10.83 15.56 18.60
CA HIS A 83 -9.39 15.35 18.49
C HIS A 83 -8.61 16.21 19.52
N SER A 84 -9.04 16.23 20.77
CA SER A 84 -8.34 16.95 21.84
C SER A 84 -6.98 16.34 22.15
N SER A 85 -6.05 17.17 22.65
CA SER A 85 -4.73 16.73 23.10
C SER A 85 -4.84 15.84 24.35
N LEU A 86 -3.97 14.83 24.43
CA LEU A 86 -3.84 13.99 25.62
C LEU A 86 -3.34 14.82 26.80
N LYS A 87 -4.01 14.71 27.95
CA LYS A 87 -3.45 15.17 29.22
C LYS A 87 -2.53 14.09 29.79
N PRO A 88 -1.50 14.43 30.56
CA PRO A 88 -0.66 13.44 31.25
C PRO A 88 -1.56 12.49 32.08
N GLY A 89 -1.56 11.19 31.71
CA GLY A 89 -2.38 10.17 32.32
C GLY A 89 -3.66 9.77 31.58
N ASP A 90 -4.03 10.47 30.48
CA ASP A 90 -5.18 10.10 29.64
C ASP A 90 -4.80 9.00 28.63
N THR A 91 -5.61 7.96 28.57
CA THR A 91 -5.45 6.85 27.60
C THR A 91 -6.26 7.04 26.31
N GLY A 92 -6.80 8.22 26.03
CA GLY A 92 -7.48 8.59 24.78
C GLY A 92 -8.88 9.15 24.94
N SER A 93 -9.31 9.92 23.98
CA SER A 93 -10.59 10.60 23.74
C SER A 93 -11.27 11.36 24.90
N ALA A 94 -11.38 12.67 24.74
CA ALA A 94 -12.04 13.58 25.72
C ALA A 94 -13.59 13.46 25.73
N VAL A 95 -14.17 12.70 24.80
CA VAL A 95 -15.64 12.52 24.71
C VAL A 95 -15.98 11.05 24.93
N PRO A 96 -16.75 10.70 25.95
CA PRO A 96 -17.20 9.34 26.17
C PRO A 96 -17.95 8.81 24.93
N GLY A 97 -17.51 7.68 24.39
CA GLY A 97 -18.12 7.04 23.22
C GLY A 97 -17.55 7.46 21.85
N ILE A 98 -16.68 8.47 21.76
CA ILE A 98 -16.00 8.85 20.52
C ILE A 98 -14.51 8.56 20.64
N ARG A 99 -14.04 7.52 19.95
CA ARG A 99 -12.60 7.21 19.80
C ARG A 99 -12.00 7.98 18.63
N ALA A 100 -11.94 9.29 18.73
CA ALA A 100 -11.14 10.07 17.79
C ALA A 100 -9.66 9.99 18.22
N LEU A 101 -8.76 9.87 17.24
CA LEU A 101 -7.33 9.93 17.51
C LEU A 101 -6.98 11.28 18.12
N PRO A 102 -6.29 11.35 19.26
CA PRO A 102 -5.83 12.63 19.81
C PRO A 102 -4.90 13.32 18.81
N ARG A 103 -4.79 14.64 18.90
CA ARG A 103 -4.03 15.43 17.92
C ARG A 103 -2.59 14.93 17.74
N GLU A 104 -1.96 14.51 18.82
CA GLU A 104 -0.58 14.00 18.82
C GLU A 104 -0.43 12.77 17.89
N LEU A 105 -1.44 11.91 17.82
CA LEU A 105 -1.44 10.76 16.91
C LEU A 105 -1.79 11.16 15.47
N LEU A 106 -2.48 12.27 15.24
CA LEU A 106 -2.71 12.76 13.88
C LEU A 106 -1.40 13.17 13.20
N THR A 107 -0.36 13.49 13.95
CA THR A 107 0.99 13.77 13.39
C THR A 107 1.64 12.55 12.74
N GLN A 108 1.15 11.35 13.00
CA GLN A 108 1.60 10.14 12.31
C GLN A 108 1.12 10.08 10.84
N PHE A 109 0.04 10.80 10.51
CA PHE A 109 -0.55 10.80 9.17
C PHE A 109 0.08 11.89 8.30
N SER A 110 0.17 11.63 6.99
CA SER A 110 0.59 12.65 6.04
C SER A 110 -0.51 13.72 5.86
N PRO A 111 -0.17 14.97 5.49
CA PRO A 111 -1.18 15.98 5.20
C PRO A 111 -2.10 15.57 4.06
N ASP A 112 -1.62 14.77 3.08
CA ASP A 112 -2.46 14.24 2.00
C ASP A 112 -3.46 13.20 2.49
N ALA A 113 -3.06 12.31 3.40
CA ALA A 113 -3.95 11.34 4.01
C ALA A 113 -5.05 12.04 4.82
N ILE A 114 -4.69 13.07 5.59
CA ILE A 114 -5.65 13.89 6.32
C ILE A 114 -6.56 14.67 5.36
N LEU A 115 -6.00 15.32 4.34
CA LEU A 115 -6.78 16.04 3.32
C LEU A 115 -7.78 15.12 2.61
N ASN A 116 -7.35 13.93 2.22
CA ASN A 116 -8.24 12.94 1.61
C ASN A 116 -9.35 12.52 2.57
N THR A 117 -9.05 12.35 3.86
CA THR A 117 -10.04 12.03 4.90
C THR A 117 -11.08 13.17 5.08
N LEU A 118 -10.66 14.44 4.93
CA LEU A 118 -11.54 15.61 4.99
C LEU A 118 -12.34 15.83 3.71
N THR A 119 -11.86 15.34 2.56
CA THR A 119 -12.47 15.61 1.25
C THR A 119 -13.36 14.46 0.78
N ASN A 120 -12.91 13.23 0.92
CA ASN A 120 -13.53 12.02 0.37
C ASN A 120 -13.74 10.92 1.43
N GLY A 121 -13.25 11.15 2.65
CA GLY A 121 -13.23 10.15 3.70
C GLY A 121 -14.17 10.49 4.86
N LYS A 122 -13.94 9.82 5.96
CA LYS A 122 -14.79 9.80 7.17
C LYS A 122 -15.02 11.17 7.84
N MET A 123 -14.17 12.15 7.61
CA MET A 123 -14.33 13.52 8.12
C MET A 123 -14.97 14.47 7.09
N GLN A 124 -15.46 13.97 5.96
CA GLN A 124 -16.07 14.76 4.91
C GLN A 124 -17.28 15.58 5.45
N ALA A 125 -18.14 14.95 6.24
CA ALA A 125 -19.31 15.63 6.83
C ALA A 125 -18.90 16.78 7.77
N GLN A 126 -17.90 16.55 8.63
CA GLN A 126 -17.37 17.56 9.55
C GLN A 126 -16.64 18.69 8.82
N ALA A 127 -16.07 18.39 7.68
CA ALA A 127 -15.35 19.33 6.83
C ALA A 127 -16.24 19.94 5.71
N ALA A 128 -17.54 19.64 5.68
CA ALA A 128 -18.45 20.05 4.58
C ALA A 128 -18.52 21.59 4.40
N SER A 129 -18.44 22.34 5.50
CA SER A 129 -18.45 23.81 5.49
C SER A 129 -17.10 24.44 5.13
N LEU A 130 -16.03 23.66 5.02
CA LEU A 130 -14.69 24.16 4.73
C LEU A 130 -14.43 24.25 3.23
N THR A 131 -13.79 25.32 2.82
CA THR A 131 -13.23 25.48 1.47
C THR A 131 -12.08 24.50 1.24
N ALA A 132 -11.66 24.34 -0.01
CA ALA A 132 -10.50 23.49 -0.34
C ALA A 132 -9.21 24.01 0.33
N ALA A 133 -9.01 25.33 0.41
CA ALA A 133 -7.88 25.96 1.08
C ALA A 133 -7.89 25.68 2.58
N GLU A 134 -9.03 25.84 3.23
CA GLU A 134 -9.19 25.56 4.67
C GLU A 134 -8.98 24.09 5.01
N ARG A 135 -9.46 23.14 4.19
CA ARG A 135 -9.15 21.70 4.37
C ARG A 135 -7.66 21.43 4.29
N ARG A 136 -6.95 22.06 3.35
CA ARG A 136 -5.49 21.96 3.26
C ARG A 136 -4.79 22.53 4.49
N ALA A 137 -5.20 23.71 4.97
CA ALA A 137 -4.65 24.34 6.17
C ALA A 137 -4.85 23.47 7.42
N VAL A 138 -6.03 22.86 7.58
CA VAL A 138 -6.30 21.88 8.65
C VAL A 138 -5.42 20.67 8.53
N ALA A 139 -5.23 20.14 7.32
CA ALA A 139 -4.39 18.96 7.10
C ALA A 139 -2.91 19.21 7.48
N VAL A 140 -2.38 20.38 7.14
CA VAL A 140 -1.05 20.84 7.56
C VAL A 140 -0.95 20.93 9.09
N TYR A 141 -1.89 21.62 9.72
CA TYR A 141 -1.86 21.79 11.17
C TYR A 141 -1.99 20.45 11.92
N ALA A 142 -2.91 19.59 11.50
CA ALA A 142 -3.15 18.30 12.16
C ALA A 142 -1.99 17.33 11.99
N SER A 143 -1.36 17.30 10.81
CA SER A 143 -0.17 16.46 10.56
C SER A 143 1.10 17.01 11.19
N GLY A 144 1.13 18.32 11.51
CA GLY A 144 2.36 19.03 11.92
C GLY A 144 3.41 19.10 10.81
N ARG A 145 3.01 18.90 9.56
CA ARG A 145 3.87 18.86 8.36
C ARG A 145 3.21 19.66 7.25
N ASP A 146 4.03 20.40 6.50
CA ASP A 146 3.56 20.98 5.24
C ASP A 146 3.24 19.85 4.23
N PHE A 147 2.33 20.14 3.32
CA PHE A 147 2.32 19.40 2.06
C PHE A 147 3.72 19.54 1.51
N GLY A 148 4.38 18.44 1.22
CA GLY A 148 5.66 18.49 0.56
C GLY A 148 5.56 19.43 -0.65
N PRO A 149 6.63 20.02 -1.10
CA PRO A 149 6.56 20.97 -2.19
C PRO A 149 5.68 20.35 -3.27
N THR A 150 4.62 21.05 -3.66
CA THR A 150 3.90 20.73 -4.89
C THR A 150 4.97 20.91 -5.95
N ILE A 151 5.68 19.80 -6.24
CA ILE A 151 6.62 19.75 -7.32
C ILE A 151 5.73 19.72 -8.56
N ALA A 152 5.21 20.89 -8.92
CA ALA A 152 4.84 21.14 -10.28
C ALA A 152 6.15 21.09 -11.07
N ALA A 153 6.67 19.90 -11.26
CA ALA A 153 7.56 19.68 -12.37
C ALA A 153 6.74 20.01 -13.60
N PRO A 154 7.28 20.79 -14.56
CA PRO A 154 6.64 20.94 -15.84
C PRO A 154 6.20 19.54 -16.28
N GLU A 155 4.94 19.40 -16.72
CA GLU A 155 4.44 18.14 -17.24
C GLU A 155 5.48 17.62 -18.22
N ASP A 156 6.13 16.51 -17.87
CA ASP A 156 7.00 15.70 -18.71
C ASP A 156 7.95 16.46 -19.67
N VAL A 157 8.75 17.38 -19.15
CA VAL A 157 9.96 17.75 -19.89
C VAL A 157 10.78 16.47 -19.97
N GLU A 158 10.95 15.96 -21.19
CA GLU A 158 11.76 14.76 -21.47
C GLU A 158 13.26 15.06 -21.23
N THR A 159 13.58 15.33 -19.98
CA THR A 159 14.93 15.51 -19.51
C THR A 159 15.56 14.14 -19.23
N ASN A 160 16.86 14.04 -19.36
CA ASN A 160 17.62 12.84 -19.03
C ASN A 160 17.33 11.63 -19.91
N LEU A 161 17.07 11.83 -21.23
CA LEU A 161 17.00 10.74 -22.18
C LEU A 161 18.39 10.10 -22.37
N CYS A 162 18.42 8.78 -22.52
CA CYS A 162 19.65 8.09 -22.90
C CYS A 162 20.02 8.45 -24.34
N THR A 163 21.27 8.80 -24.55
CA THR A 163 21.80 9.10 -25.89
C THR A 163 21.88 7.86 -26.78
N GLU A 164 22.09 6.69 -26.15
CA GLU A 164 22.14 5.40 -26.84
C GLU A 164 20.91 4.56 -26.53
N GLN A 165 20.29 4.00 -27.55
CA GLN A 165 19.16 3.09 -27.42
C GLN A 165 19.66 1.64 -27.43
N LEU A 166 20.11 1.17 -26.26
CA LEU A 166 20.59 -0.20 -26.13
C LEU A 166 19.44 -1.21 -26.31
N VAL A 167 19.70 -2.26 -27.06
CA VAL A 167 18.77 -3.39 -27.17
C VAL A 167 18.83 -4.20 -25.88
N MET A 168 17.65 -4.56 -25.38
CA MET A 168 17.58 -5.41 -24.17
C MET A 168 18.21 -6.79 -24.45
N GLY A 169 19.01 -7.23 -23.48
CA GLY A 169 19.54 -8.59 -23.48
C GLY A 169 18.47 -9.63 -23.17
N ASP A 170 18.82 -10.90 -23.42
CA ASP A 170 18.00 -12.03 -22.97
C ASP A 170 17.92 -12.04 -21.42
N PRO A 171 16.74 -12.13 -20.81
CA PRO A 171 16.58 -12.19 -19.36
C PRO A 171 17.38 -13.32 -18.69
N GLY A 172 17.60 -14.43 -19.38
CA GLY A 172 18.38 -15.56 -18.86
C GLY A 172 19.91 -15.42 -19.00
N ALA A 173 20.39 -14.50 -19.84
CA ALA A 173 21.81 -14.32 -20.15
C ALA A 173 22.48 -13.20 -19.32
N SER A 174 21.72 -12.32 -18.72
CA SER A 174 22.21 -11.15 -17.95
C SER A 174 21.78 -11.24 -16.50
N PRO A 175 22.56 -10.65 -15.57
CA PRO A 175 22.13 -10.49 -14.19
C PRO A 175 20.75 -9.81 -14.13
N SER A 176 19.88 -10.33 -13.28
CA SER A 176 18.50 -9.86 -13.19
C SER A 176 17.96 -9.93 -11.76
N TRP A 177 16.99 -9.06 -11.49
CA TRP A 177 16.04 -9.15 -10.39
C TRP A 177 14.65 -8.97 -11.00
N ASN A 178 13.91 -10.05 -11.15
CA ASN A 178 12.63 -10.05 -11.85
C ASN A 178 11.44 -10.14 -10.89
N GLY A 179 10.61 -9.09 -10.89
CA GLY A 179 9.46 -8.98 -10.04
C GLY A 179 9.78 -8.63 -8.59
N TRP A 180 8.77 -8.70 -7.74
CA TRP A 180 8.88 -8.34 -6.32
C TRP A 180 9.85 -9.28 -5.56
N GLY A 181 9.70 -10.57 -5.75
CA GLY A 181 10.37 -11.63 -4.96
C GLY A 181 11.63 -12.19 -5.57
N ASN A 182 12.10 -11.66 -6.70
CA ASN A 182 13.22 -12.22 -7.48
C ASN A 182 12.94 -13.63 -7.99
N GLY A 183 11.83 -13.78 -8.70
CA GLY A 183 11.39 -15.05 -9.29
C GLY A 183 10.12 -15.63 -8.66
N PRO A 184 9.65 -16.79 -9.17
CA PRO A 184 8.34 -17.33 -8.84
C PRO A 184 8.19 -17.83 -7.39
N ALA A 185 9.28 -18.17 -6.73
CA ALA A 185 9.30 -18.67 -5.34
C ALA A 185 9.30 -17.52 -4.28
N ASN A 186 9.52 -16.29 -4.70
CA ASN A 186 9.53 -15.09 -3.87
C ASN A 186 10.56 -15.09 -2.71
N THR A 187 11.69 -15.78 -2.86
CA THR A 187 12.69 -15.94 -1.80
C THR A 187 13.40 -14.65 -1.40
N ARG A 188 13.44 -13.66 -2.29
CA ARG A 188 14.18 -12.40 -2.11
C ARG A 188 15.67 -12.63 -1.79
N PHE A 189 16.21 -13.76 -2.23
CA PHE A 189 17.62 -14.08 -2.20
C PHE A 189 18.24 -13.80 -3.56
N GLN A 190 19.38 -13.10 -3.57
CA GLN A 190 20.15 -12.86 -4.78
C GLN A 190 21.50 -13.57 -4.71
N PRO A 191 21.72 -14.61 -5.50
CA PRO A 191 22.99 -15.31 -5.50
C PRO A 191 24.13 -14.44 -6.06
N LYS A 192 25.36 -14.69 -5.63
CA LYS A 192 26.56 -13.92 -6.03
C LYS A 192 26.70 -13.78 -7.55
N ALA A 193 26.37 -14.82 -8.31
CA ALA A 193 26.48 -14.80 -9.77
C ALA A 193 25.61 -13.69 -10.41
N GLN A 194 24.46 -13.39 -9.82
CA GLN A 194 23.52 -12.39 -10.29
C GLN A 194 23.72 -11.03 -9.60
N GLY A 195 23.92 -11.03 -8.27
CA GLY A 195 24.08 -9.82 -7.46
C GLY A 195 25.43 -9.14 -7.64
N LYS A 196 26.48 -9.93 -7.85
CA LYS A 196 27.90 -9.53 -7.89
C LYS A 196 28.37 -8.76 -6.64
N LEU A 197 27.60 -8.84 -5.55
CA LEU A 197 27.90 -8.27 -4.24
C LEU A 197 27.84 -9.36 -3.17
N THR A 198 28.65 -9.15 -2.13
CA THR A 198 28.68 -9.95 -0.90
C THR A 198 28.75 -9.01 0.32
N ALA A 199 28.65 -9.55 1.52
CA ALA A 199 28.82 -8.78 2.75
C ALA A 199 30.09 -7.91 2.78
N ALA A 200 31.21 -8.41 2.25
CA ALA A 200 32.49 -7.69 2.21
C ALA A 200 32.48 -6.44 1.33
N ASP A 201 31.55 -6.35 0.40
CA ASP A 201 31.45 -5.22 -0.53
C ASP A 201 30.63 -4.06 0.03
N LEU A 202 29.67 -4.34 0.92
CA LEU A 202 28.67 -3.39 1.39
C LEU A 202 29.25 -2.13 2.07
N PRO A 203 30.32 -2.20 2.90
CA PRO A 203 30.90 -0.99 3.50
C PRO A 203 31.47 0.00 2.49
N ARG A 204 31.73 -0.43 1.25
CA ARG A 204 32.26 0.40 0.16
C ARG A 204 31.21 0.99 -0.75
N LEU A 205 29.92 0.65 -0.55
CA LEU A 205 28.83 1.17 -1.38
C LEU A 205 28.74 2.70 -1.31
N GLN A 206 28.61 3.31 -2.47
CA GLN A 206 28.43 4.75 -2.66
C GLN A 206 27.20 5.01 -3.50
N LEU A 207 26.49 6.11 -3.22
CA LEU A 207 25.41 6.59 -4.08
C LEU A 207 25.98 6.93 -5.46
N LYS A 208 25.46 6.32 -6.51
CA LYS A 208 25.84 6.54 -7.91
C LYS A 208 24.93 7.55 -8.59
N TRP A 209 23.63 7.39 -8.38
CA TRP A 209 22.63 8.33 -8.90
C TRP A 209 21.34 8.26 -8.09
N ALA A 210 20.55 9.32 -8.21
CA ALA A 210 19.19 9.41 -7.71
C ALA A 210 18.26 9.79 -8.86
N PHE A 211 17.03 9.25 -8.87
CA PHE A 211 15.97 9.58 -9.81
C PHE A 211 14.74 10.07 -9.04
N GLY A 212 14.25 11.28 -9.34
CA GLY A 212 13.08 11.84 -8.69
C GLY A 212 11.79 11.45 -9.40
N TYR A 213 10.82 10.94 -8.66
CA TYR A 213 9.48 10.74 -9.19
C TYR A 213 8.69 12.05 -9.15
N SER A 214 8.23 12.53 -10.30
CA SER A 214 7.47 13.79 -10.41
C SER A 214 6.04 13.64 -9.87
N ASN A 215 5.50 14.73 -9.28
CA ASN A 215 4.10 14.83 -8.85
C ASN A 215 3.63 13.71 -7.90
N VAL A 216 4.52 13.13 -7.11
CA VAL A 216 4.22 12.20 -6.03
C VAL A 216 4.95 12.55 -4.76
N MET A 217 4.40 12.10 -3.65
CA MET A 217 4.96 12.25 -2.31
C MET A 217 5.29 10.88 -1.69
N THR A 218 5.18 9.81 -2.49
CA THR A 218 5.49 8.44 -2.08
C THR A 218 6.22 7.70 -3.18
N ALA A 219 7.30 7.00 -2.82
CA ALA A 219 8.07 6.11 -3.68
C ALA A 219 7.93 4.66 -3.14
N ARG A 220 6.74 4.08 -3.33
CA ARG A 220 6.41 2.75 -2.80
C ARG A 220 6.72 1.59 -3.73
N PRO A 221 6.59 1.71 -5.07
CA PRO A 221 6.85 0.59 -5.96
C PRO A 221 8.33 0.20 -5.96
N GLN A 222 8.59 -1.10 -5.91
CA GLN A 222 9.93 -1.65 -6.04
C GLN A 222 10.35 -1.68 -7.51
N PRO A 223 11.60 -1.32 -7.85
CA PRO A 223 12.09 -1.46 -9.21
C PRO A 223 12.37 -2.93 -9.57
N THR A 224 12.42 -3.20 -10.88
CA THR A 224 12.77 -4.50 -11.47
C THR A 224 13.89 -4.28 -12.47
N VAL A 225 14.91 -5.17 -12.48
CA VAL A 225 16.05 -5.07 -13.40
C VAL A 225 16.16 -6.36 -14.20
N VAL A 226 15.97 -6.27 -15.51
CA VAL A 226 16.00 -7.42 -16.43
C VAL A 226 16.58 -7.00 -17.78
N GLY A 227 17.45 -7.84 -18.36
CA GLY A 227 17.99 -7.61 -19.69
C GLY A 227 18.80 -6.32 -19.85
N GLY A 228 19.46 -5.86 -18.78
CA GLY A 228 20.21 -4.61 -18.74
C GLY A 228 19.34 -3.34 -18.68
N ARG A 229 18.07 -3.46 -18.27
CA ARG A 229 17.14 -2.35 -18.13
C ARG A 229 16.47 -2.37 -16.75
N LEU A 230 16.34 -1.19 -16.14
CA LEU A 230 15.61 -0.99 -14.89
C LEU A 230 14.23 -0.44 -15.19
N PHE A 231 13.19 -1.12 -14.69
CA PHE A 231 11.80 -0.65 -14.77
C PHE A 231 11.38 -0.12 -13.40
N ALA A 232 11.01 1.15 -13.36
CA ALA A 232 10.62 1.86 -12.14
C ALA A 232 9.17 2.33 -12.24
N PRO A 233 8.20 1.56 -11.71
CA PRO A 233 6.82 2.02 -11.59
C PRO A 233 6.68 3.16 -10.58
N SER A 234 5.61 3.95 -10.68
CA SER A 234 5.38 5.09 -9.80
C SER A 234 3.89 5.30 -9.49
N GLU A 235 3.61 5.84 -8.32
CA GLU A 235 2.26 6.21 -7.88
C GLU A 235 1.64 7.36 -8.71
N ASN A 236 2.44 8.07 -9.52
CA ASN A 236 1.89 9.01 -10.52
C ASN A 236 1.32 8.33 -11.77
N GLY A 237 1.39 6.99 -11.85
CA GLY A 237 0.92 6.19 -12.97
C GLY A 237 1.94 6.03 -14.10
N HIS A 238 3.19 6.43 -13.91
CA HIS A 238 4.24 6.17 -14.90
C HIS A 238 5.00 4.89 -14.61
N VAL A 239 5.45 4.23 -15.67
CA VAL A 239 6.54 3.25 -15.65
C VAL A 239 7.69 3.86 -16.43
N TYR A 240 8.82 4.02 -15.77
CA TYR A 240 10.05 4.52 -16.38
C TYR A 240 10.96 3.35 -16.71
N ALA A 241 11.47 3.29 -17.93
CA ALA A 241 12.56 2.38 -18.29
C ALA A 241 13.88 3.14 -18.26
N LEU A 242 14.77 2.75 -17.35
CA LEU A 242 16.00 3.45 -17.06
C LEU A 242 17.22 2.58 -17.38
N ASN A 243 18.34 3.22 -17.68
CA ASN A 243 19.64 2.57 -17.65
C ASN A 243 20.02 2.32 -16.17
N PRO A 244 20.32 1.09 -15.76
CA PRO A 244 20.59 0.76 -14.37
C PRO A 244 21.84 1.44 -13.81
N HIS A 245 22.85 1.76 -14.64
CA HIS A 245 24.11 2.33 -14.18
C HIS A 245 24.12 3.87 -14.15
N THR A 246 23.30 4.53 -15.00
CA THR A 246 23.33 5.99 -15.15
C THR A 246 22.04 6.67 -14.72
N GLY A 247 20.92 5.92 -14.61
CA GLY A 247 19.59 6.45 -14.34
C GLY A 247 19.00 7.23 -15.52
N CYS A 248 19.65 7.29 -16.71
CA CYS A 248 19.04 7.90 -17.89
C CYS A 248 17.83 7.09 -18.37
N ARG A 249 16.89 7.74 -19.01
CA ARG A 249 15.59 7.18 -19.38
C ARG A 249 15.55 6.78 -20.84
N TYR A 250 15.14 5.54 -21.11
CA TYR A 250 14.88 5.06 -22.46
C TYR A 250 13.48 5.45 -22.95
N TRP A 251 12.46 5.22 -22.10
CA TRP A 251 11.07 5.55 -22.38
C TRP A 251 10.26 5.70 -21.10
N THR A 252 9.08 6.27 -21.24
CA THR A 252 8.06 6.36 -20.18
C THR A 252 6.72 5.89 -20.72
N TYR A 253 6.00 5.07 -19.95
CA TYR A 253 4.62 4.69 -20.23
C TYR A 253 3.70 5.29 -19.18
N LYS A 254 2.51 5.80 -19.58
CA LYS A 254 1.49 6.36 -18.69
C LYS A 254 0.33 5.40 -18.55
N ALA A 255 0.12 4.86 -17.34
CA ALA A 255 -1.04 4.06 -16.97
C ALA A 255 -2.26 4.94 -16.63
N ARG A 256 -3.42 4.31 -16.48
CA ARG A 256 -4.71 4.98 -16.20
C ARG A 256 -4.87 5.43 -14.76
N ALA A 257 -4.06 4.88 -13.83
CA ALA A 257 -4.02 5.24 -12.42
C ALA A 257 -2.63 4.99 -11.83
N GLY A 258 -2.40 5.39 -10.57
CA GLY A 258 -1.15 5.16 -9.86
C GLY A 258 -0.80 3.67 -9.78
N ILE A 259 0.50 3.36 -9.89
CA ILE A 259 1.02 1.99 -9.90
C ILE A 259 1.74 1.74 -8.58
N PRO A 260 1.18 0.93 -7.66
CA PRO A 260 1.82 0.62 -6.38
C PRO A 260 2.68 -0.65 -6.40
N THR A 261 2.72 -1.37 -7.53
CA THR A 261 3.29 -2.71 -7.68
C THR A 261 4.69 -2.68 -8.27
N ALA A 262 5.52 -3.68 -7.96
CA ALA A 262 6.67 -4.00 -8.78
C ALA A 262 6.21 -4.54 -10.14
N ALA A 263 6.98 -4.28 -11.18
CA ALA A 263 6.75 -4.90 -12.48
C ALA A 263 7.38 -6.29 -12.53
N VAL A 264 6.82 -7.18 -13.36
CA VAL A 264 7.46 -8.44 -13.74
C VAL A 264 7.66 -8.48 -15.25
N VAL A 265 8.81 -8.98 -15.70
CA VAL A 265 9.15 -9.04 -17.14
C VAL A 265 9.05 -10.48 -17.61
N GLY A 266 8.39 -10.67 -18.75
CA GLY A 266 8.22 -11.99 -19.34
C GLY A 266 8.25 -11.95 -20.87
N ARG A 267 8.46 -13.10 -21.48
CA ARG A 267 8.36 -13.25 -22.93
C ARG A 267 6.89 -13.16 -23.37
N TYR A 268 6.64 -12.52 -24.47
CA TYR A 268 5.33 -12.54 -25.12
C TYR A 268 5.48 -12.82 -26.60
N ARG A 269 4.38 -13.20 -27.25
CA ARG A 269 4.25 -13.38 -28.69
C ARG A 269 3.08 -12.54 -29.17
N ASP A 270 3.33 -11.68 -30.16
CA ASP A 270 2.26 -10.89 -30.77
C ASP A 270 1.40 -11.72 -31.75
N ALA A 271 0.31 -11.12 -32.26
CA ALA A 271 -0.60 -11.78 -33.18
C ALA A 271 0.06 -12.18 -34.53
N ALA A 272 1.17 -11.56 -34.89
CA ALA A 272 1.96 -11.89 -36.09
C ALA A 272 2.99 -13.00 -35.83
N GLY A 273 3.11 -13.45 -34.55
CA GLY A 273 4.05 -14.50 -34.14
C GLY A 273 5.43 -13.98 -33.73
N ASN A 274 5.67 -12.66 -33.76
CA ASN A 274 6.93 -12.08 -33.32
C ASN A 274 7.10 -12.22 -31.81
N GLN A 275 8.30 -12.55 -31.36
CA GLN A 275 8.63 -12.67 -29.95
C GLN A 275 9.22 -11.36 -29.42
N GLY A 276 8.86 -11.00 -28.19
CA GLY A 276 9.38 -9.85 -27.48
C GLY A 276 9.39 -10.09 -25.97
N LEU A 277 9.78 -9.04 -25.26
CA LEU A 277 9.67 -8.97 -23.80
C LEU A 277 8.59 -7.97 -23.42
N ALA A 278 7.72 -8.33 -22.51
CA ALA A 278 6.69 -7.45 -21.95
C ALA A 278 6.97 -7.16 -20.48
N VAL A 279 6.62 -5.95 -20.05
CA VAL A 279 6.57 -5.51 -18.66
C VAL A 279 5.12 -5.60 -18.22
N TYR A 280 4.82 -6.45 -17.23
CA TYR A 280 3.50 -6.63 -16.66
C TYR A 280 3.42 -5.93 -15.32
N PHE A 281 2.34 -5.18 -15.06
CA PHE A 281 2.08 -4.47 -13.80
C PHE A 281 0.59 -4.17 -13.64
N GLY A 282 0.21 -3.70 -12.43
CA GLY A 282 -1.17 -3.36 -12.11
C GLY A 282 -1.32 -1.97 -11.53
N ASP A 283 -2.53 -1.38 -11.63
CA ASP A 283 -2.84 -0.06 -11.10
C ASP A 283 -3.90 -0.07 -9.99
N ARG A 284 -4.07 1.09 -9.32
CA ARG A 284 -5.03 1.31 -8.23
C ARG A 284 -6.50 1.29 -8.66
N LYS A 285 -6.78 1.11 -9.95
CA LYS A 285 -8.14 0.93 -10.49
C LYS A 285 -8.35 -0.47 -11.07
N ALA A 286 -7.60 -1.44 -10.59
CA ALA A 286 -7.67 -2.85 -11.00
C ALA A 286 -7.54 -3.05 -12.53
N ASN A 287 -6.69 -2.25 -13.20
CA ASN A 287 -6.25 -2.54 -14.55
C ASN A 287 -4.90 -3.25 -14.49
N ALA A 288 -4.78 -4.35 -15.22
CA ALA A 288 -3.52 -5.03 -15.50
C ALA A 288 -3.03 -4.62 -16.90
N TYR A 289 -1.71 -4.53 -17.06
CA TYR A 289 -1.06 -4.03 -18.25
C TYR A 289 0.01 -4.97 -18.75
N ALA A 290 0.22 -5.01 -20.07
CA ALA A 290 1.43 -5.45 -20.70
C ALA A 290 1.94 -4.34 -21.63
N VAL A 291 3.21 -4.00 -21.47
CA VAL A 291 3.89 -2.96 -22.24
C VAL A 291 5.17 -3.57 -22.81
N ASP A 292 5.46 -3.33 -24.09
CA ASP A 292 6.68 -3.80 -24.72
C ASP A 292 7.91 -3.25 -23.98
N ALA A 293 8.76 -4.14 -23.50
CA ALA A 293 9.86 -3.77 -22.61
C ALA A 293 10.97 -2.96 -23.33
N GLN A 294 11.12 -3.13 -24.65
CA GLN A 294 12.09 -2.40 -25.44
C GLN A 294 11.64 -0.97 -25.75
N THR A 295 10.34 -0.78 -26.04
CA THR A 295 9.85 0.47 -26.65
C THR A 295 8.88 1.25 -25.76
N GLY A 296 8.30 0.65 -24.75
CA GLY A 296 7.24 1.26 -23.94
C GLY A 296 5.86 1.25 -24.61
N ARG A 297 5.71 0.62 -25.78
CA ARG A 297 4.42 0.53 -26.47
C ARG A 297 3.46 -0.39 -25.72
N GLU A 298 2.21 0.05 -25.54
CA GLU A 298 1.13 -0.77 -24.96
C GLU A 298 0.87 -2.01 -25.83
N ILE A 299 0.87 -3.20 -25.23
CA ILE A 299 0.48 -4.45 -25.86
C ILE A 299 -0.99 -4.70 -25.55
N TRP A 300 -1.37 -4.69 -24.30
CA TRP A 300 -2.75 -4.80 -23.85
C TRP A 300 -2.98 -4.15 -22.48
N VAL A 301 -4.23 -3.76 -22.21
CA VAL A 301 -4.75 -3.35 -20.90
C VAL A 301 -6.01 -4.13 -20.61
N ARG A 302 -6.12 -4.67 -19.38
CA ARG A 302 -7.28 -5.44 -18.94
C ARG A 302 -7.79 -4.95 -17.58
N LYS A 303 -9.05 -4.51 -17.54
CA LYS A 303 -9.77 -4.30 -16.27
C LYS A 303 -10.15 -5.68 -15.71
N VAL A 304 -9.58 -6.08 -14.55
CA VAL A 304 -9.79 -7.43 -13.98
C VAL A 304 -10.91 -7.48 -12.96
N ASP A 305 -11.31 -6.32 -12.43
CA ASP A 305 -12.44 -6.23 -11.50
C ASP A 305 -13.19 -4.91 -11.69
N ALA A 306 -14.53 -4.97 -11.69
CA ALA A 306 -15.41 -3.82 -11.91
C ALA A 306 -15.80 -3.11 -10.60
N HIS A 307 -15.57 -3.73 -9.43
CA HIS A 307 -15.95 -3.16 -8.14
C HIS A 307 -15.24 -1.83 -7.90
N ALA A 308 -15.95 -0.85 -7.34
CA ALA A 308 -15.43 0.52 -7.17
C ALA A 308 -14.22 0.59 -6.21
N ALA A 309 -14.18 -0.29 -5.22
CA ALA A 309 -13.08 -0.39 -4.26
C ALA A 309 -11.90 -1.25 -4.77
N ALA A 310 -12.06 -1.95 -5.90
CA ALA A 310 -11.03 -2.88 -6.38
C ALA A 310 -9.76 -2.15 -6.83
N ALA A 311 -8.63 -2.66 -6.38
CA ALA A 311 -7.29 -2.18 -6.73
C ALA A 311 -6.31 -3.35 -6.85
N ILE A 312 -5.32 -3.21 -7.72
CA ILE A 312 -4.15 -4.10 -7.76
C ILE A 312 -3.06 -3.42 -6.95
N THR A 313 -2.75 -3.94 -5.78
CA THR A 313 -1.68 -3.43 -4.90
C THR A 313 -0.62 -4.49 -4.60
N GLY A 314 -0.94 -5.76 -4.80
CA GLY A 314 0.02 -6.85 -4.90
C GLY A 314 0.68 -6.89 -6.28
N SER A 315 1.98 -7.18 -6.33
CA SER A 315 2.68 -7.34 -7.61
C SER A 315 2.18 -8.58 -8.35
N LEU A 316 2.27 -8.54 -9.67
CA LEU A 316 1.87 -9.65 -10.52
C LEU A 316 2.94 -10.75 -10.51
N ALA A 317 2.51 -12.00 -10.69
CA ALA A 317 3.42 -13.13 -10.93
C ALA A 317 3.27 -13.64 -12.38
N PHE A 318 4.36 -14.22 -12.92
CA PHE A 318 4.40 -14.71 -14.31
C PHE A 318 5.01 -16.12 -14.34
N ASP A 319 4.33 -17.07 -15.01
CA ASP A 319 4.75 -18.48 -15.12
C ASP A 319 5.41 -18.86 -16.46
N GLY A 320 5.53 -17.90 -17.38
CA GLY A 320 6.00 -18.13 -18.74
C GLY A 320 4.88 -18.02 -19.79
N THR A 321 3.64 -18.23 -19.42
CA THR A 321 2.45 -18.19 -20.29
C THR A 321 1.30 -17.35 -19.73
N ARG A 322 1.22 -17.24 -18.41
CA ARG A 322 0.14 -16.57 -17.68
C ARG A 322 0.67 -15.49 -16.76
N VAL A 323 -0.16 -14.49 -16.57
CA VAL A 323 0.04 -13.44 -15.56
C VAL A 323 -1.03 -13.61 -14.49
N PHE A 324 -0.62 -13.81 -13.25
CA PHE A 324 -1.52 -13.92 -12.09
C PHE A 324 -1.66 -12.55 -11.44
N VAL A 325 -2.91 -12.07 -11.35
CA VAL A 325 -3.25 -10.71 -10.93
C VAL A 325 -4.05 -10.75 -9.63
N PRO A 326 -3.45 -10.35 -8.50
CA PRO A 326 -4.15 -10.26 -7.22
C PRO A 326 -4.96 -8.97 -7.13
N VAL A 327 -6.14 -9.01 -6.48
CA VAL A 327 -7.04 -7.86 -6.30
C VAL A 327 -7.46 -7.73 -4.85
N GLN A 328 -7.41 -6.51 -4.33
CA GLN A 328 -7.82 -6.17 -2.98
C GLN A 328 -8.74 -4.94 -2.94
N GLY A 329 -9.46 -4.72 -1.83
CA GLY A 329 -10.47 -3.68 -1.64
C GLY A 329 -10.15 -2.67 -0.54
N LEU A 330 -8.93 -2.13 -0.52
CA LEU A 330 -8.45 -1.22 0.53
C LEU A 330 -9.41 -0.05 0.82
N ASN A 331 -10.07 0.50 -0.20
CA ASN A 331 -11.01 1.59 0.01
C ASN A 331 -12.23 1.16 0.82
N GLU A 332 -12.74 -0.05 0.61
CA GLU A 332 -13.87 -0.55 1.39
C GLU A 332 -13.46 -0.94 2.81
N GLU A 333 -12.30 -1.55 2.99
CA GLU A 333 -11.69 -1.79 4.30
C GLU A 333 -11.54 -0.50 5.12
N GLY A 334 -11.11 0.58 4.47
CA GLY A 334 -10.96 1.89 5.06
C GLY A 334 -12.28 2.62 5.33
N MET A 335 -13.36 2.31 4.59
CA MET A 335 -14.65 3.00 4.67
C MET A 335 -15.73 2.18 5.36
N GLY A 336 -15.54 0.85 5.44
CA GLY A 336 -16.51 -0.06 6.05
C GLY A 336 -16.84 0.32 7.48
N GLY A 337 -18.13 0.28 7.83
CA GLY A 337 -18.61 0.61 9.17
C GLY A 337 -18.76 2.10 9.48
N PHE A 338 -18.40 3.01 8.55
CA PHE A 338 -18.77 4.43 8.71
C PHE A 338 -20.23 4.66 8.34
N ALA A 339 -20.89 5.58 9.08
CA ALA A 339 -22.28 5.96 8.83
C ALA A 339 -22.46 6.43 7.38
N GLY A 340 -23.54 5.97 6.73
CA GLY A 340 -23.87 6.31 5.35
C GLY A 340 -23.04 5.58 4.28
N TYR A 341 -22.08 4.73 4.63
CA TYR A 341 -21.37 3.89 3.67
C TYR A 341 -22.05 2.51 3.55
N PRO A 342 -22.60 2.14 2.39
CA PRO A 342 -23.18 0.81 2.18
C PRO A 342 -22.06 -0.23 2.25
N CYS A 343 -22.02 -0.98 3.33
CA CYS A 343 -20.92 -1.92 3.59
C CYS A 343 -21.42 -3.34 3.78
N CYS A 344 -20.72 -4.35 3.32
CA CYS A 344 -19.54 -4.33 2.45
C CYS A 344 -19.77 -5.30 1.30
N THR A 345 -19.31 -4.98 0.13
CA THR A 345 -19.63 -5.78 -1.08
C THR A 345 -18.38 -6.28 -1.82
N PHE A 346 -17.21 -5.79 -1.45
CA PHE A 346 -15.96 -6.20 -2.08
C PHE A 346 -15.60 -7.65 -1.75
N ARG A 347 -15.17 -8.39 -2.77
CA ARG A 347 -14.64 -9.75 -2.66
C ARG A 347 -13.23 -9.79 -3.26
N GLY A 348 -12.25 -10.19 -2.44
CA GLY A 348 -10.90 -10.45 -2.91
C GLY A 348 -10.87 -11.48 -4.03
N SER A 349 -9.94 -11.37 -4.96
CA SER A 349 -9.82 -12.31 -6.07
C SER A 349 -8.40 -12.39 -6.63
N VAL A 350 -8.13 -13.50 -7.33
CA VAL A 350 -6.98 -13.64 -8.23
C VAL A 350 -7.49 -14.05 -9.61
N SER A 351 -6.91 -13.44 -10.65
CA SER A 351 -7.20 -13.81 -12.03
C SER A 351 -5.92 -14.29 -12.71
N ALA A 352 -6.00 -15.35 -13.51
CA ALA A 352 -4.96 -15.69 -14.48
C ALA A 352 -5.34 -15.12 -15.84
N LEU A 353 -4.39 -14.40 -16.44
CA LEU A 353 -4.54 -13.82 -17.77
C LEU A 353 -3.53 -14.47 -18.72
N ASP A 354 -3.94 -14.71 -19.96
CA ASP A 354 -3.01 -15.02 -21.04
C ASP A 354 -2.02 -13.88 -21.22
N ALA A 355 -0.74 -14.19 -21.14
CA ALA A 355 0.32 -13.18 -21.14
C ALA A 355 0.41 -12.41 -22.47
N ASN A 356 0.01 -13.03 -23.60
CA ASN A 356 0.09 -12.42 -24.92
C ASN A 356 -1.06 -11.46 -25.20
N THR A 357 -2.27 -11.80 -24.72
CA THR A 357 -3.52 -11.13 -25.11
C THR A 357 -4.22 -10.39 -23.97
N GLY A 358 -3.85 -10.67 -22.72
CA GLY A 358 -4.55 -10.19 -21.53
C GLY A 358 -5.95 -10.77 -21.36
N THR A 359 -6.29 -11.84 -22.09
CA THR A 359 -7.58 -12.53 -21.93
C THR A 359 -7.61 -13.24 -20.58
N VAL A 360 -8.70 -13.06 -19.83
CA VAL A 360 -8.89 -13.77 -18.55
C VAL A 360 -9.15 -15.25 -18.85
N ILE A 361 -8.27 -16.10 -18.34
CA ILE A 361 -8.38 -17.56 -18.42
C ILE A 361 -9.32 -18.05 -17.33
N TRP A 362 -9.07 -17.62 -16.10
CA TRP A 362 -9.95 -17.87 -14.96
C TRP A 362 -9.86 -16.71 -13.94
N LYS A 363 -10.89 -16.60 -13.11
CA LYS A 363 -10.93 -15.70 -11.96
C LYS A 363 -11.51 -16.44 -10.77
N THR A 364 -10.80 -16.45 -9.66
CA THR A 364 -11.21 -17.06 -8.39
C THR A 364 -11.40 -15.99 -7.34
N TYR A 365 -12.59 -15.96 -6.74
CA TYR A 365 -12.87 -15.16 -5.56
C TYR A 365 -12.39 -15.87 -4.31
N THR A 366 -11.83 -15.13 -3.37
CA THR A 366 -11.28 -15.67 -2.11
C THR A 366 -12.36 -15.96 -1.08
N ILE A 367 -13.53 -15.35 -1.21
CA ILE A 367 -14.66 -15.52 -0.28
C ILE A 367 -15.95 -15.83 -1.04
N GLY A 368 -16.95 -16.32 -0.31
CA GLY A 368 -18.27 -16.67 -0.83
C GLY A 368 -19.04 -15.51 -1.46
N GLU A 369 -20.21 -15.80 -2.02
CA GLU A 369 -21.07 -14.78 -2.61
C GLU A 369 -21.64 -13.83 -1.55
N ASN A 370 -21.68 -12.55 -1.92
CA ASN A 370 -22.21 -11.48 -1.08
C ASN A 370 -23.75 -11.49 -1.11
N SER A 371 -24.36 -11.23 0.02
CA SER A 371 -25.81 -11.12 0.16
C SER A 371 -26.22 -9.95 1.07
N PRO A 372 -27.45 -9.41 0.90
CA PRO A 372 -27.96 -8.38 1.81
C PRO A 372 -28.05 -8.89 3.25
N ARG A 373 -27.72 -8.00 4.18
CA ARG A 373 -27.88 -8.17 5.63
C ARG A 373 -28.91 -7.17 6.17
N LEU A 374 -29.21 -7.22 7.45
CA LEU A 374 -30.03 -6.19 8.10
C LEU A 374 -29.37 -4.82 7.94
N PRO A 375 -30.13 -3.78 7.58
CA PRO A 375 -29.60 -2.42 7.47
C PRO A 375 -28.93 -1.97 8.77
N SER A 376 -27.98 -1.06 8.66
CA SER A 376 -27.36 -0.41 9.82
C SER A 376 -28.37 0.45 10.59
N GLN A 377 -28.05 0.85 11.82
CA GLN A 377 -28.96 1.63 12.68
C GLN A 377 -29.40 2.97 12.08
N ASP A 378 -28.60 3.53 11.16
CA ASP A 378 -28.93 4.72 10.39
C ASP A 378 -29.73 4.45 9.11
N GLY A 379 -30.13 3.18 8.87
CA GLY A 379 -30.85 2.73 7.68
C GLY A 379 -29.97 2.47 6.46
N THR A 380 -28.65 2.59 6.58
CA THR A 380 -27.72 2.30 5.49
C THR A 380 -27.72 0.82 5.16
N ALA A 381 -27.72 0.47 3.86
CA ALA A 381 -27.69 -0.93 3.41
C ALA A 381 -26.42 -1.65 3.87
N SER A 382 -26.57 -2.89 4.32
CA SER A 382 -25.49 -3.74 4.80
C SER A 382 -25.48 -5.05 4.02
N PHE A 383 -24.29 -5.57 3.74
CA PHE A 383 -24.05 -6.76 2.93
C PHE A 383 -22.91 -7.61 3.53
N GLY A 384 -22.81 -8.86 3.12
CA GLY A 384 -21.75 -9.78 3.51
C GLY A 384 -21.93 -11.19 2.96
N PRO A 385 -20.89 -12.05 3.03
CA PRO A 385 -19.52 -11.74 3.49
C PRO A 385 -18.79 -10.79 2.54
N ALA A 386 -17.77 -10.10 3.02
CA ALA A 386 -16.94 -9.20 2.24
C ALA A 386 -15.49 -9.24 2.75
N GLY A 387 -14.52 -8.81 1.94
CA GLY A 387 -13.10 -8.79 2.30
C GLY A 387 -12.28 -9.86 1.58
N GLY A 388 -11.33 -10.47 2.28
CA GLY A 388 -10.44 -11.50 1.75
C GLY A 388 -9.52 -10.99 0.62
N GLY A 389 -9.14 -9.71 0.65
CA GLY A 389 -8.32 -9.08 -0.37
C GLY A 389 -6.95 -9.74 -0.53
N VAL A 390 -6.44 -9.83 -1.78
CA VAL A 390 -5.08 -10.34 -2.05
C VAL A 390 -4.21 -9.18 -2.47
N TRP A 391 -3.22 -8.84 -1.66
CA TRP A 391 -2.34 -7.69 -1.87
C TRP A 391 -0.85 -8.00 -1.74
N SER A 392 -0.53 -9.29 -1.63
CA SER A 392 0.82 -9.83 -1.85
C SER A 392 0.96 -10.40 -3.27
N VAL A 393 2.18 -10.62 -3.71
CA VAL A 393 2.45 -11.29 -4.99
C VAL A 393 2.12 -12.78 -4.88
N PRO A 394 1.46 -13.41 -5.86
CA PRO A 394 1.26 -14.86 -5.90
C PRO A 394 2.59 -15.60 -6.03
N THR A 395 2.71 -16.75 -5.36
CA THR A 395 3.88 -17.64 -5.43
C THR A 395 3.58 -18.83 -6.29
N ILE A 396 4.45 -19.14 -7.25
CA ILE A 396 4.21 -20.20 -8.24
C ILE A 396 5.04 -21.44 -7.87
N ASP A 397 4.36 -22.56 -7.72
CA ASP A 397 4.94 -23.89 -7.51
C ASP A 397 4.75 -24.75 -8.78
N SER A 398 5.75 -24.71 -9.65
CA SER A 398 5.72 -25.49 -10.89
C SER A 398 5.77 -26.99 -10.64
N LYS A 399 6.33 -27.44 -9.49
CA LYS A 399 6.41 -28.88 -9.14
C LYS A 399 5.06 -29.48 -8.83
N ARG A 400 4.20 -28.71 -8.14
CA ARG A 400 2.83 -29.14 -7.76
C ARG A 400 1.76 -28.59 -8.67
N HIS A 401 2.15 -27.74 -9.62
CA HIS A 401 1.23 -27.06 -10.52
C HIS A 401 0.21 -26.18 -9.77
N LEU A 402 0.70 -25.45 -8.75
CA LEU A 402 -0.08 -24.64 -7.86
C LEU A 402 0.40 -23.17 -7.84
N VAL A 403 -0.55 -22.27 -7.52
CA VAL A 403 -0.29 -20.89 -7.16
C VAL A 403 -0.73 -20.67 -5.72
N TYR A 404 0.19 -20.22 -4.86
CA TYR A 404 -0.14 -19.88 -3.48
C TYR A 404 -0.38 -18.39 -3.36
N ILE A 405 -1.46 -18.02 -2.64
CA ILE A 405 -1.82 -16.65 -2.32
C ILE A 405 -2.05 -16.50 -0.83
N ALA A 406 -1.81 -15.30 -0.32
CA ALA A 406 -2.13 -14.92 1.06
C ALA A 406 -3.26 -13.91 1.04
N THR A 407 -4.28 -14.11 1.88
CA THR A 407 -5.48 -13.28 1.93
C THR A 407 -5.47 -12.35 3.14
N GLY A 408 -6.19 -11.24 3.01
CA GLY A 408 -6.50 -10.32 4.09
C GLY A 408 -7.72 -10.75 4.88
N ASN A 409 -8.04 -9.96 5.89
CA ASN A 409 -9.18 -10.11 6.77
C ASN A 409 -10.55 -10.00 6.05
N GLY A 410 -11.61 -10.45 6.73
CA GLY A 410 -12.98 -10.14 6.38
C GLY A 410 -13.34 -8.70 6.73
N TYR A 411 -14.32 -8.11 6.03
CA TYR A 411 -14.83 -6.76 6.34
C TYR A 411 -16.24 -6.82 6.95
N ALA A 412 -16.96 -7.91 6.76
CA ALA A 412 -18.32 -8.11 7.21
C ALA A 412 -18.67 -9.59 7.33
N ASP A 413 -19.53 -9.91 8.32
CA ASP A 413 -20.08 -11.27 8.51
C ASP A 413 -20.81 -11.81 7.26
N PRO A 414 -20.91 -13.14 7.15
CA PRO A 414 -20.38 -14.15 8.06
C PRO A 414 -18.87 -14.38 7.87
N PRO A 415 -18.12 -14.74 8.93
CA PRO A 415 -16.71 -15.09 8.84
C PRO A 415 -16.46 -16.18 7.78
N GLN A 416 -15.31 -16.07 7.10
CA GLN A 416 -14.91 -17.00 6.04
C GLN A 416 -13.60 -17.69 6.44
N ALA A 417 -13.49 -19.01 6.18
CA ALA A 417 -12.25 -19.76 6.44
C ALA A 417 -11.09 -19.37 5.51
N THR A 418 -11.39 -18.61 4.47
CA THR A 418 -10.45 -18.18 3.43
C THR A 418 -9.95 -16.74 3.63
N THR A 419 -10.35 -16.07 4.72
CA THR A 419 -9.72 -14.82 5.17
C THR A 419 -8.54 -15.13 6.09
N ASP A 420 -7.52 -14.27 6.12
CA ASP A 420 -6.29 -14.46 6.91
C ASP A 420 -5.68 -15.85 6.70
N ALA A 421 -5.68 -16.29 5.44
CA ALA A 421 -5.40 -17.63 5.03
C ALA A 421 -4.36 -17.69 3.90
N VAL A 422 -3.69 -18.83 3.80
CA VAL A 422 -2.97 -19.23 2.59
C VAL A 422 -3.88 -20.14 1.79
N LEU A 423 -4.08 -19.81 0.51
CA LEU A 423 -4.84 -20.64 -0.43
C LEU A 423 -3.89 -21.18 -1.50
N ALA A 424 -4.08 -22.45 -1.85
CA ALA A 424 -3.43 -23.06 -3.00
C ALA A 424 -4.44 -23.20 -4.15
N LEU A 425 -4.14 -22.57 -5.26
CA LEU A 425 -4.97 -22.58 -6.46
C LEU A 425 -4.32 -23.43 -7.53
N ASP A 426 -5.13 -24.20 -8.25
CA ASP A 426 -4.70 -24.90 -9.45
C ASP A 426 -4.32 -23.87 -10.55
N VAL A 427 -3.15 -24.04 -11.14
CA VAL A 427 -2.60 -23.09 -12.13
C VAL A 427 -3.49 -22.95 -13.37
N ASP A 428 -4.13 -24.03 -13.83
CA ASP A 428 -4.89 -24.04 -15.07
C ASP A 428 -6.33 -23.58 -14.89
N THR A 429 -6.94 -23.91 -13.75
CA THR A 429 -8.38 -23.72 -13.52
C THR A 429 -8.72 -22.67 -12.48
N GLY A 430 -7.76 -22.30 -11.63
CA GLY A 430 -7.98 -21.42 -10.47
C GLY A 430 -8.76 -22.09 -9.34
N ALA A 431 -9.05 -23.39 -9.42
CA ALA A 431 -9.76 -24.11 -8.37
C ALA A 431 -8.94 -24.13 -7.06
N VAL A 432 -9.56 -23.80 -5.94
CA VAL A 432 -8.95 -23.92 -4.61
C VAL A 432 -8.74 -25.41 -4.32
N LYS A 433 -7.50 -25.83 -4.13
CA LYS A 433 -7.12 -27.20 -3.77
C LYS A 433 -7.12 -27.39 -2.26
N TRP A 434 -6.64 -26.39 -1.53
CA TRP A 434 -6.69 -26.32 -0.08
C TRP A 434 -6.60 -24.86 0.39
N GLU A 435 -7.10 -24.64 1.61
CA GLU A 435 -6.94 -23.40 2.35
C GLU A 435 -6.42 -23.68 3.77
N ARG A 436 -5.62 -22.73 4.30
CA ARG A 436 -5.10 -22.76 5.66
C ARG A 436 -5.27 -21.39 6.30
N GLN A 437 -6.31 -21.24 7.12
CA GLN A 437 -6.53 -20.03 7.91
C GLN A 437 -5.55 -19.97 9.08
N LEU A 438 -4.91 -18.81 9.29
CA LEU A 438 -3.93 -18.59 10.36
C LEU A 438 -4.49 -17.75 11.50
N THR A 439 -5.51 -16.94 11.25
CA THR A 439 -6.23 -16.15 12.27
C THR A 439 -7.73 -16.24 12.06
N PRO A 440 -8.39 -17.25 12.66
CA PRO A 440 -9.84 -17.35 12.56
C PRO A 440 -10.56 -16.17 13.23
N GLY A 441 -11.62 -15.67 12.58
CA GLY A 441 -12.47 -14.60 13.12
C GLY A 441 -11.83 -13.22 13.15
N ASP A 442 -10.81 -12.97 12.31
CA ASP A 442 -10.25 -11.64 12.12
C ASP A 442 -11.05 -10.90 11.03
N ASP A 443 -12.27 -10.50 11.40
CA ASP A 443 -13.08 -9.62 10.58
C ASP A 443 -12.91 -8.19 11.08
N TRP A 444 -12.43 -7.28 10.22
CA TRP A 444 -12.06 -5.94 10.63
C TRP A 444 -12.31 -4.92 9.52
N SER A 445 -12.73 -3.72 9.90
CA SER A 445 -12.68 -2.52 9.06
C SER A 445 -12.41 -1.29 9.93
N LEU A 446 -11.85 -0.26 9.33
CA LEU A 446 -11.44 0.93 10.08
C LEU A 446 -12.61 1.65 10.76
N GLY A 447 -13.76 1.76 10.10
CA GLY A 447 -14.95 2.38 10.66
C GLY A 447 -15.54 1.57 11.81
N CYS A 448 -15.51 0.25 11.69
CA CYS A 448 -15.98 -0.65 12.75
C CYS A 448 -15.09 -0.59 13.99
N GLN A 449 -13.78 -0.52 13.82
CA GLN A 449 -12.84 -0.30 14.93
C GLN A 449 -13.14 1.02 15.65
N GLN A 450 -13.43 2.10 14.91
CA GLN A 450 -13.68 3.41 15.49
C GLN A 450 -15.04 3.53 16.16
N SER A 451 -16.07 2.80 15.69
CA SER A 451 -17.40 2.75 16.31
C SER A 451 -17.51 1.71 17.44
N ASN A 452 -16.46 0.97 17.77
CA ASN A 452 -16.49 -0.19 18.67
C ASN A 452 -17.51 -1.25 18.25
N GLY A 453 -17.75 -1.43 16.95
CA GLY A 453 -18.74 -2.37 16.46
C GLY A 453 -20.20 -1.95 16.72
N ALA A 454 -20.46 -0.71 17.14
CA ALA A 454 -21.82 -0.23 17.41
C ALA A 454 -22.67 -0.09 16.12
N ASN A 455 -22.06 -0.12 14.95
CA ASN A 455 -22.74 -0.11 13.66
C ASN A 455 -23.14 -1.54 13.27
N SER A 456 -24.41 -1.79 12.94
CA SER A 456 -24.90 -3.09 12.52
C SER A 456 -24.34 -3.60 11.17
N ALA A 457 -23.67 -2.74 10.41
CA ALA A 457 -22.88 -3.16 9.24
C ALA A 457 -21.55 -3.82 9.64
N CYS A 458 -21.12 -3.66 10.89
CA CYS A 458 -19.88 -4.23 11.39
C CYS A 458 -20.00 -5.73 11.69
N PRO A 459 -18.86 -6.46 11.68
CA PRO A 459 -18.79 -7.81 12.20
C PRO A 459 -19.27 -7.88 13.66
N ALA A 460 -19.91 -9.00 14.03
CA ALA A 460 -20.36 -9.23 15.40
C ALA A 460 -19.20 -9.23 16.42
N MET A 461 -18.03 -9.67 15.98
CA MET A 461 -16.76 -9.56 16.72
C MET A 461 -15.71 -8.93 15.80
N LEU A 462 -15.08 -7.85 16.30
CA LEU A 462 -13.97 -7.24 15.59
C LEU A 462 -12.68 -8.00 15.89
N GLY A 463 -11.99 -8.38 14.83
CA GLY A 463 -10.67 -8.97 14.91
C GLY A 463 -9.55 -7.93 15.13
N PRO A 464 -8.31 -8.40 15.30
CA PRO A 464 -7.16 -7.56 15.58
C PRO A 464 -6.49 -6.94 14.35
N ASP A 465 -6.96 -7.16 13.12
CA ASP A 465 -6.33 -6.75 11.84
C ASP A 465 -4.96 -7.43 11.62
N PHE A 466 -4.90 -8.74 11.78
CA PHE A 466 -3.66 -9.54 11.64
C PHE A 466 -3.52 -10.26 10.31
N HIS A 467 -4.01 -9.68 9.26
CA HIS A 467 -4.01 -10.28 7.94
C HIS A 467 -2.59 -10.60 7.38
N LEU A 468 -2.57 -11.38 6.30
CA LEU A 468 -1.36 -11.77 5.61
C LEU A 468 -1.03 -10.77 4.51
N SER A 469 -0.05 -9.90 4.74
CA SER A 469 0.39 -8.88 3.77
C SER A 469 1.59 -9.32 2.92
N ALA A 470 2.22 -10.44 3.28
CA ALA A 470 3.38 -10.99 2.59
C ALA A 470 3.02 -12.22 1.75
N PRO A 471 3.75 -12.49 0.66
CA PRO A 471 3.59 -13.73 -0.07
C PRO A 471 4.06 -14.94 0.75
N PRO A 472 3.46 -16.12 0.58
CA PRO A 472 4.07 -17.36 1.01
C PRO A 472 5.35 -17.60 0.20
N VAL A 473 6.51 -17.62 0.85
CA VAL A 473 7.81 -17.87 0.19
C VAL A 473 8.01 -19.38 0.06
N LEU A 474 8.16 -19.88 -1.16
CA LEU A 474 8.47 -21.30 -1.39
C LEU A 474 9.95 -21.56 -1.25
N THR A 475 10.32 -22.42 -0.32
CA THR A 475 11.70 -22.84 -0.05
C THR A 475 11.75 -24.34 0.25
N HIS A 476 12.94 -24.88 0.54
CA HIS A 476 13.10 -26.31 0.86
C HIS A 476 14.20 -26.53 1.91
N VAL A 477 14.08 -27.63 2.63
CA VAL A 477 15.11 -28.18 3.52
C VAL A 477 15.27 -29.66 3.19
N GLY A 478 16.43 -30.05 2.65
CA GLY A 478 16.59 -31.36 2.05
C GLY A 478 15.55 -31.56 0.94
N ASP A 479 14.79 -32.65 1.00
CA ASP A 479 13.75 -33.00 0.02
C ASP A 479 12.37 -32.41 0.37
N ARG A 480 12.23 -31.70 1.50
CA ARG A 480 10.97 -31.15 1.96
C ARG A 480 10.83 -29.70 1.56
N ASP A 481 9.73 -29.39 0.84
CA ASP A 481 9.35 -28.01 0.51
C ASP A 481 8.55 -27.38 1.67
N LEU A 482 8.72 -26.07 1.87
CA LEU A 482 8.03 -25.26 2.86
C LEU A 482 7.51 -23.98 2.24
N LEU A 483 6.39 -23.50 2.78
CA LEU A 483 5.90 -22.15 2.56
C LEU A 483 6.15 -21.34 3.82
N VAL A 484 6.99 -20.32 3.73
CA VAL A 484 7.35 -19.46 4.87
C VAL A 484 6.76 -18.06 4.67
N LEU A 485 6.12 -17.51 5.70
CA LEU A 485 5.53 -16.17 5.62
C LEU A 485 5.43 -15.51 6.99
N PRO A 486 5.59 -14.17 7.09
CA PRO A 486 5.30 -13.40 8.27
C PRO A 486 3.84 -12.94 8.25
N GLN A 487 3.28 -12.67 9.43
CA GLN A 487 1.95 -12.14 9.64
C GLN A 487 2.00 -10.88 10.50
N LYS A 488 1.04 -9.97 10.35
CA LYS A 488 0.91 -8.75 11.17
C LYS A 488 0.77 -9.06 12.68
N SER A 489 0.34 -10.27 13.04
CA SER A 489 0.30 -10.73 14.44
C SER A 489 1.67 -10.78 15.13
N GLY A 490 2.77 -10.60 14.39
CA GLY A 490 4.13 -10.80 14.88
C GLY A 490 4.54 -12.28 14.90
N LEU A 491 3.81 -13.15 14.18
CA LEU A 491 4.15 -14.55 13.99
C LEU A 491 4.74 -14.78 12.61
N ALA A 492 5.81 -15.55 12.53
CA ALA A 492 6.29 -16.19 11.31
C ALA A 492 5.84 -17.65 11.31
N TRP A 493 5.44 -18.14 10.14
CA TRP A 493 4.91 -19.47 9.93
C TRP A 493 5.72 -20.22 8.88
N ALA A 494 5.87 -21.53 9.05
CA ALA A 494 6.19 -22.43 7.97
C ALA A 494 5.07 -23.48 7.83
N LEU A 495 4.63 -23.65 6.59
CA LEU A 495 3.55 -24.56 6.24
C LEU A 495 4.07 -25.64 5.28
N ASP A 496 3.50 -26.83 5.32
CA ASP A 496 3.82 -27.94 4.41
C ASP A 496 2.89 -27.91 3.18
N PRO A 497 3.39 -27.54 2.00
CA PRO A 497 2.55 -27.52 0.80
C PRO A 497 2.10 -28.91 0.33
N ALA A 498 2.79 -29.99 0.76
CA ALA A 498 2.39 -31.36 0.44
C ALA A 498 1.34 -31.93 1.39
N GLN A 499 1.07 -31.26 2.51
CA GLN A 499 0.06 -31.62 3.50
C GLN A 499 -0.95 -30.49 3.72
N GLU A 500 -1.49 -29.96 2.62
CA GLU A 500 -2.55 -28.94 2.63
C GLU A 500 -2.29 -27.78 3.58
N GLY A 501 -1.03 -27.27 3.57
CA GLY A 501 -0.63 -26.15 4.39
C GLY A 501 -0.57 -26.45 5.89
N ALA A 502 -0.43 -27.71 6.31
CA ALA A 502 -0.23 -28.03 7.73
C ALA A 502 0.95 -27.26 8.31
N ALA A 503 0.76 -26.65 9.48
CA ALA A 503 1.81 -25.87 10.12
C ALA A 503 2.95 -26.79 10.59
N LEU A 504 4.19 -26.48 10.20
CA LEU A 504 5.40 -27.16 10.60
C LEU A 504 6.01 -26.52 11.83
N TRP A 505 6.12 -25.21 11.81
CA TRP A 505 6.58 -24.40 12.92
C TRP A 505 5.98 -23.00 12.86
N GLN A 506 5.98 -22.34 14.02
CA GLN A 506 5.69 -20.91 14.14
C GLN A 506 6.68 -20.27 15.12
N TYR A 507 7.02 -19.01 14.89
CA TYR A 507 7.88 -18.25 15.76
C TYR A 507 7.35 -16.84 15.98
N ARG A 508 7.27 -16.39 17.25
CA ARG A 508 6.88 -15.01 17.58
C ARG A 508 8.08 -14.09 17.49
N PHE A 509 8.14 -13.30 16.42
CA PHE A 509 9.23 -12.35 16.19
C PHE A 509 8.93 -10.94 16.69
N GLY A 510 7.66 -10.57 16.87
CA GLY A 510 7.18 -9.27 17.32
C GLY A 510 5.94 -9.35 18.18
N LEU A 511 5.44 -8.20 18.66
CA LEU A 511 4.23 -8.10 19.48
C LEU A 511 2.95 -8.16 18.65
N GLY A 512 3.05 -7.77 17.38
CA GLY A 512 1.93 -7.62 16.47
C GLY A 512 1.37 -6.21 16.47
N SER A 513 1.00 -5.74 15.28
CA SER A 513 0.45 -4.41 15.08
C SER A 513 -0.51 -4.42 13.89
N GLY A 514 -1.74 -3.93 14.08
CA GLY A 514 -2.73 -3.81 13.02
C GLY A 514 -2.40 -2.74 11.97
N LEU A 515 -1.57 -1.73 12.29
CA LEU A 515 -1.10 -0.75 11.30
C LEU A 515 0.33 -1.08 10.85
N GLY A 516 0.60 -0.78 9.59
CA GLY A 516 1.86 -1.11 8.93
C GLY A 516 1.82 -2.51 8.33
N GLY A 517 2.51 -2.68 7.21
CA GLY A 517 2.66 -3.98 6.58
C GLY A 517 3.75 -4.79 7.26
N GLN A 518 3.62 -6.09 7.19
CA GLN A 518 4.70 -7.04 7.35
C GLN A 518 4.92 -7.62 5.95
N TRP A 519 5.67 -6.88 5.11
CA TRP A 519 5.59 -7.03 3.66
C TRP A 519 6.34 -8.21 3.09
N GLY A 520 7.33 -8.75 3.81
CA GLY A 520 7.98 -9.96 3.35
C GLY A 520 9.30 -10.29 4.04
N VAL A 521 9.57 -11.57 4.12
CA VAL A 521 10.84 -12.15 4.57
C VAL A 521 11.82 -12.25 3.40
N ALA A 522 13.10 -12.41 3.71
CA ALA A 522 14.07 -12.98 2.78
C ALA A 522 14.48 -14.36 3.29
N VAL A 523 14.65 -15.30 2.37
CA VAL A 523 15.00 -16.69 2.72
C VAL A 523 16.19 -17.10 1.87
N ASP A 524 17.29 -17.47 2.51
CA ASP A 524 18.42 -18.16 1.88
C ASP A 524 18.30 -19.67 2.11
N ASN A 525 19.38 -20.40 1.91
CA ASN A 525 19.35 -21.87 2.06
C ASN A 525 19.08 -22.32 3.51
N ASP A 526 19.50 -21.54 4.50
CA ASP A 526 19.57 -21.94 5.90
C ASP A 526 18.65 -21.12 6.79
N HIS A 527 18.39 -19.86 6.41
CA HIS A 527 17.76 -18.87 7.29
C HIS A 527 16.55 -18.17 6.67
N VAL A 528 15.61 -17.84 7.55
CA VAL A 528 14.50 -16.88 7.32
C VAL A 528 14.82 -15.60 8.06
N TYR A 529 14.93 -14.50 7.35
CA TYR A 529 15.14 -13.17 7.92
C TYR A 529 13.82 -12.42 8.01
N VAL A 530 13.48 -11.96 9.22
CA VAL A 530 12.19 -11.27 9.50
C VAL A 530 12.47 -9.92 10.13
N GLY A 531 11.98 -8.85 9.50
CA GLY A 531 11.96 -7.52 10.09
C GLY A 531 10.74 -7.35 11.01
N VAL A 532 10.86 -6.55 12.05
CA VAL A 532 9.78 -6.28 13.01
C VAL A 532 9.16 -4.93 12.69
N ALA A 533 7.89 -4.89 12.33
CA ALA A 533 7.15 -3.64 12.13
C ALA A 533 6.73 -3.03 13.48
N ASP A 534 5.80 -3.65 14.17
CA ASP A 534 5.27 -3.29 15.50
C ASP A 534 5.01 -1.78 15.68
N LEU A 535 4.48 -1.10 14.63
CA LEU A 535 4.43 0.36 14.54
C LEU A 535 3.63 1.03 15.66
N LEU A 536 2.62 0.35 16.21
CA LEU A 536 1.74 0.84 17.27
C LEU A 536 2.12 0.31 18.65
N THR A 537 3.26 -0.35 18.78
CA THR A 537 3.75 -0.88 20.05
C THR A 537 4.79 0.08 20.66
N PRO A 538 5.10 -0.07 21.96
CA PRO A 538 6.12 0.75 22.63
C PRO A 538 7.53 0.56 22.05
N THR A 539 7.82 -0.57 21.41
CA THR A 539 9.16 -0.95 20.93
C THR A 539 9.12 -1.42 19.47
N PRO A 540 8.82 -0.52 18.50
CA PRO A 540 8.82 -0.88 17.09
C PRO A 540 10.24 -1.17 16.60
N GLY A 541 10.36 -2.12 15.66
CA GLY A 541 11.60 -2.39 14.95
C GLY A 541 12.41 -3.57 15.48
N GLY A 542 13.55 -3.76 14.84
CA GLY A 542 14.44 -4.89 15.07
C GLY A 542 14.33 -5.96 13.99
N MET A 543 15.21 -6.96 14.05
CA MET A 543 15.28 -8.05 13.09
C MET A 543 15.54 -9.37 13.78
N ARG A 544 15.10 -10.46 13.15
CA ARG A 544 15.35 -11.85 13.58
C ARG A 544 15.85 -12.67 12.40
N ALA A 545 16.77 -13.61 12.69
CA ALA A 545 17.06 -14.72 11.80
C ALA A 545 16.62 -16.02 12.46
N LEU A 546 15.91 -16.83 11.72
CA LEU A 546 15.41 -18.13 12.14
C LEU A 546 15.96 -19.19 11.20
N THR A 547 16.14 -20.43 11.70
CA THR A 547 16.42 -21.55 10.81
C THR A 547 15.21 -21.85 9.92
N VAL A 548 15.43 -22.19 8.66
CA VAL A 548 14.34 -22.61 7.75
C VAL A 548 13.71 -23.91 8.25
N ALA A 549 14.53 -24.81 8.80
CA ALA A 549 14.13 -26.18 9.14
C ALA A 549 13.03 -26.27 10.21
N ASP A 550 13.18 -25.49 11.28
CA ASP A 550 12.35 -25.62 12.49
C ASP A 550 11.98 -24.29 13.16
N GLY A 551 12.35 -23.14 12.57
CA GLY A 551 12.03 -21.83 13.09
C GLY A 551 12.82 -21.45 14.35
N THR A 552 13.90 -22.15 14.67
CA THR A 552 14.76 -21.82 15.81
C THR A 552 15.43 -20.47 15.61
N LEU A 553 15.45 -19.63 16.66
CA LEU A 553 16.12 -18.34 16.63
C LEU A 553 17.63 -18.52 16.51
N VAL A 554 18.22 -17.95 15.46
CA VAL A 554 19.69 -17.94 15.23
C VAL A 554 20.29 -16.70 15.89
N TRP A 555 19.75 -15.52 15.56
CA TRP A 555 20.12 -14.25 16.18
C TRP A 555 18.96 -13.26 16.17
N GLN A 556 19.07 -12.26 17.03
CA GLN A 556 18.17 -11.13 17.05
C GLN A 556 18.95 -9.82 17.16
N GLN A 557 18.52 -8.83 16.39
CA GLN A 557 19.01 -7.46 16.46
C GLN A 557 17.90 -6.56 16.99
N PRO A 558 18.11 -5.85 18.11
CA PRO A 558 17.16 -4.85 18.59
C PRO A 558 17.08 -3.65 17.62
N PRO A 559 16.04 -2.81 17.71
CA PRO A 559 15.95 -1.61 16.88
C PRO A 559 17.12 -0.65 17.17
N PHE A 560 17.68 -0.05 16.12
CA PHE A 560 18.67 1.01 16.25
C PHE A 560 18.01 2.35 16.64
N ALA A 561 18.82 3.28 17.12
CA ALA A 561 18.40 4.67 17.27
C ALA A 561 17.89 5.21 15.92
N LYS A 562 16.73 5.88 15.97
CA LYS A 562 16.06 6.38 14.76
C LYS A 562 16.89 7.50 14.09
N LEU A 563 17.17 7.36 12.80
CA LEU A 563 17.91 8.37 12.02
C LEU A 563 17.13 9.68 11.89
N CYS A 564 15.80 9.61 11.80
CA CYS A 564 14.92 10.78 11.75
C CYS A 564 14.59 11.38 13.13
N GLY A 565 15.14 10.85 14.21
CA GLY A 565 15.01 11.38 15.58
C GLY A 565 13.56 11.45 16.06
N ALA A 566 13.11 12.64 16.46
CA ALA A 566 11.76 12.93 16.92
C ALA A 566 10.82 13.48 15.82
N ALA A 567 11.24 13.48 14.56
CA ALA A 567 10.44 14.03 13.48
C ALA A 567 9.08 13.28 13.35
N PRO A 568 7.99 13.98 13.02
CA PRO A 568 6.68 13.36 12.84
C PRO A 568 6.72 12.23 11.81
N GLY A 569 6.05 11.11 12.11
CA GLY A 569 6.06 9.90 11.28
C GLY A 569 7.35 9.07 11.33
N CYS A 570 8.30 9.45 12.20
CA CYS A 570 9.54 8.72 12.41
C CYS A 570 9.33 7.51 13.30
N SER A 571 9.59 6.30 12.81
CA SER A 571 9.49 5.05 13.57
C SER A 571 10.71 4.15 13.28
N ALA A 572 11.13 3.37 14.26
CA ALA A 572 12.16 2.35 14.07
C ALA A 572 11.62 1.07 13.41
N GLY A 573 10.33 1.01 13.06
CA GLY A 573 9.70 -0.15 12.46
C GLY A 573 10.39 -0.64 11.18
N GLN A 574 10.57 -1.94 11.05
CA GLN A 574 11.24 -2.63 9.95
C GLN A 574 10.31 -3.63 9.27
N GLY A 575 9.10 -3.16 8.88
CA GLY A 575 8.11 -3.98 8.17
C GLY A 575 8.38 -4.17 6.67
N GLY A 576 9.31 -3.40 6.08
CA GLY A 576 9.67 -3.48 4.67
C GLY A 576 10.21 -4.85 4.25
N PRO A 577 10.05 -5.24 2.96
CA PRO A 577 10.60 -6.50 2.47
C PRO A 577 12.13 -6.52 2.55
N LEU A 578 12.66 -7.61 3.04
CA LEU A 578 14.10 -7.82 3.14
C LEU A 578 14.69 -8.33 1.83
N THR A 579 16.01 -8.24 1.69
CA THR A 579 16.74 -8.82 0.58
C THR A 579 18.02 -9.48 1.09
N ALA A 580 18.18 -10.77 0.85
CA ALA A 580 19.36 -11.51 1.24
C ALA A 580 20.34 -11.65 0.05
N ILE A 581 21.62 -11.51 0.35
CA ILE A 581 22.76 -11.81 -0.52
C ILE A 581 23.77 -12.64 0.27
N PRO A 582 24.78 -13.25 -0.35
CA PRO A 582 25.77 -14.03 0.39
C PRO A 582 26.45 -13.23 1.51
N GLY A 583 26.20 -13.66 2.75
CA GLY A 583 26.75 -13.08 3.97
C GLY A 583 26.03 -11.84 4.51
N ALA A 584 25.01 -11.31 3.83
CA ALA A 584 24.28 -10.13 4.32
C ALA A 584 22.78 -10.15 3.99
N VAL A 585 22.00 -9.45 4.84
CA VAL A 585 20.59 -9.12 4.60
C VAL A 585 20.41 -7.59 4.65
N LEU A 586 19.73 -7.05 3.63
CA LEU A 586 19.44 -5.63 3.50
C LEU A 586 17.98 -5.35 3.84
N ASN A 587 17.74 -4.22 4.52
CA ASN A 587 16.39 -3.76 4.87
C ASN A 587 16.30 -2.24 4.84
N GLY A 588 15.18 -1.73 4.32
CA GLY A 588 14.74 -0.36 4.51
C GLY A 588 13.82 -0.25 5.72
N SER A 589 13.87 0.84 6.46
CA SER A 589 13.08 1.03 7.67
C SER A 589 12.27 2.33 7.67
N MET A 590 11.28 2.40 8.56
CA MET A 590 10.39 3.56 8.67
C MET A 590 11.10 4.83 9.17
N ASP A 591 12.31 4.71 9.72
CA ASP A 591 13.17 5.85 10.07
C ASP A 591 13.98 6.42 8.89
N GLY A 592 13.78 5.88 7.68
CA GLY A 592 14.52 6.26 6.48
C GLY A 592 15.92 5.67 6.38
N GLY A 593 16.27 4.73 7.24
CA GLY A 593 17.55 4.03 7.22
C GLY A 593 17.55 2.84 6.27
N LEU A 594 18.43 2.82 5.29
CA LEU A 594 18.79 1.62 4.54
C LEU A 594 19.96 0.96 5.26
N ARG A 595 19.76 -0.27 5.73
CA ARG A 595 20.75 -0.99 6.54
C ARG A 595 21.05 -2.35 5.96
N ALA A 596 22.29 -2.81 6.18
CA ALA A 596 22.74 -4.17 5.88
C ALA A 596 23.28 -4.83 7.14
N TYR A 597 22.88 -6.06 7.36
CA TYR A 597 23.20 -6.86 8.53
C TYR A 597 23.95 -8.12 8.12
N SER A 598 24.87 -8.58 8.95
CA SER A 598 25.54 -9.86 8.78
C SER A 598 24.52 -11.01 8.95
N THR A 599 24.55 -12.00 8.05
CA THR A 599 23.72 -13.19 8.18
C THR A 599 24.16 -14.10 9.33
N ASN A 600 25.41 -13.98 9.80
CA ASN A 600 25.96 -14.84 10.84
C ASN A 600 25.47 -14.47 12.24
N ASP A 601 25.41 -13.16 12.53
CA ASP A 601 25.21 -12.66 13.89
C ASP A 601 24.27 -11.44 14.00
N GLY A 602 23.77 -10.93 12.86
CA GLY A 602 22.92 -9.76 12.80
C GLY A 602 23.65 -8.43 13.03
N SER A 603 24.99 -8.42 13.12
CA SER A 603 25.76 -7.19 13.28
C SER A 603 25.58 -6.24 12.10
N LEU A 604 25.59 -4.93 12.35
CA LEU A 604 25.43 -3.90 11.33
C LEU A 604 26.69 -3.78 10.48
N LEU A 605 26.57 -4.07 9.18
CA LEU A 605 27.67 -3.98 8.21
C LEU A 605 27.73 -2.61 7.53
N TRP A 606 26.56 -2.01 7.29
CA TRP A 606 26.44 -0.73 6.56
C TRP A 606 25.11 -0.07 6.85
N THR A 607 25.11 1.28 6.79
CA THR A 607 23.90 2.09 6.92
C THR A 607 24.00 3.34 6.05
N PHE A 608 22.84 3.76 5.52
CA PHE A 608 22.71 5.00 4.78
C PHE A 608 21.41 5.70 5.18
N ASP A 609 21.51 6.99 5.52
CA ASP A 609 20.36 7.82 5.84
C ASP A 609 19.78 8.43 4.57
N THR A 610 18.53 8.09 4.27
CA THR A 610 17.82 8.60 3.09
C THR A 610 16.98 9.84 3.37
N ASN A 611 16.86 10.31 4.63
CA ASN A 611 16.04 11.48 5.02
C ASN A 611 16.69 12.81 4.63
N ARG A 612 16.98 13.00 3.35
CA ARG A 612 17.60 14.20 2.82
C ARG A 612 17.19 14.46 1.38
N ASP A 613 17.54 15.66 0.90
CA ASP A 613 17.41 16.00 -0.51
C ASP A 613 18.50 15.34 -1.35
N PHE A 614 18.17 15.05 -2.60
CA PHE A 614 19.05 14.43 -3.58
C PHE A 614 19.02 15.19 -4.90
N ASP A 615 20.20 15.38 -5.49
CA ASP A 615 20.33 15.87 -6.86
C ASP A 615 19.97 14.72 -7.82
N ALA A 616 18.73 14.74 -8.28
CA ALA A 616 18.24 13.70 -9.17
C ALA A 616 18.71 13.93 -10.61
N VAL A 617 19.15 12.83 -11.28
CA VAL A 617 19.65 12.87 -12.66
C VAL A 617 18.62 13.38 -13.69
N ASN A 618 17.34 13.35 -13.35
CA ASN A 618 16.23 13.86 -14.19
C ASN A 618 15.79 15.29 -13.79
N GLY A 619 16.53 16.00 -12.93
CA GLY A 619 16.25 17.37 -12.53
C GLY A 619 15.01 17.57 -11.63
N VAL A 620 14.33 16.50 -11.26
CA VAL A 620 13.20 16.55 -10.32
C VAL A 620 13.74 16.74 -8.90
N LYS A 621 13.19 17.68 -8.14
CA LYS A 621 13.50 17.79 -6.71
C LYS A 621 13.14 16.49 -6.01
N ALA A 622 14.12 15.81 -5.47
CA ALA A 622 13.98 14.50 -4.87
C ALA A 622 14.32 14.53 -3.39
N HIS A 623 13.51 13.89 -2.58
CA HIS A 623 13.69 13.75 -1.14
C HIS A 623 13.42 12.32 -0.72
N GLY A 624 14.24 11.77 0.17
CA GLY A 624 13.98 10.45 0.74
C GLY A 624 13.15 10.52 2.02
N GLY A 625 12.62 9.39 2.44
CA GLY A 625 11.77 9.27 3.62
C GLY A 625 11.70 7.85 4.15
N SER A 626 10.60 7.46 4.75
CA SER A 626 10.39 6.09 5.24
C SER A 626 10.48 5.07 4.11
N MET A 627 10.95 3.88 4.42
CA MET A 627 10.93 2.72 3.51
C MET A 627 10.08 1.62 4.15
N ASP A 628 8.96 1.28 3.50
CA ASP A 628 7.98 0.32 4.00
C ASP A 628 7.70 -0.77 2.96
N ALA A 629 7.08 -0.42 1.83
CA ALA A 629 6.58 -1.40 0.86
C ALA A 629 7.62 -1.85 -0.19
N ALA A 630 8.66 -1.04 -0.46
CA ALA A 630 9.71 -1.37 -1.41
C ALA A 630 10.91 -2.00 -0.69
N GLY A 631 11.30 -3.18 -1.11
CA GLY A 631 12.54 -3.80 -0.65
C GLY A 631 13.73 -3.40 -1.53
N PRO A 632 14.95 -3.48 -1.00
CA PRO A 632 16.16 -3.32 -1.81
C PRO A 632 16.24 -4.35 -2.93
N VAL A 633 16.73 -3.96 -4.09
CA VAL A 633 17.00 -4.82 -5.26
C VAL A 633 18.50 -4.84 -5.49
N VAL A 634 19.10 -6.02 -5.49
CA VAL A 634 20.55 -6.19 -5.66
C VAL A 634 20.81 -6.94 -6.97
N VAL A 635 21.51 -6.31 -7.91
CA VAL A 635 21.81 -6.94 -9.20
C VAL A 635 23.02 -6.28 -9.85
N ASP A 636 23.89 -7.08 -10.44
CA ASP A 636 25.05 -6.63 -11.23
C ASP A 636 25.96 -5.60 -10.53
N GLY A 637 26.23 -5.80 -9.24
CA GLY A 637 27.07 -4.90 -8.44
C GLY A 637 26.37 -3.64 -7.95
N MET A 638 25.08 -3.51 -8.20
CA MET A 638 24.26 -2.35 -7.82
C MET A 638 23.20 -2.72 -6.79
N VAL A 639 22.82 -1.74 -5.95
CA VAL A 639 21.69 -1.80 -5.03
C VAL A 639 20.73 -0.66 -5.36
N TYR A 640 19.46 -0.99 -5.59
CA TYR A 640 18.41 0.00 -5.87
C TYR A 640 17.37 -0.03 -4.77
N VAL A 641 16.94 1.15 -4.31
CA VAL A 641 15.87 1.28 -3.32
C VAL A 641 15.03 2.52 -3.58
N ALA A 642 13.71 2.36 -3.50
CA ALA A 642 12.79 3.48 -3.48
C ALA A 642 12.61 3.97 -2.03
N SER A 643 12.72 5.26 -1.79
CA SER A 643 12.62 5.88 -0.47
C SER A 643 11.56 6.98 -0.44
N GLY A 644 10.58 6.83 0.49
CA GLY A 644 9.45 7.72 0.66
C GLY A 644 8.11 7.01 0.74
N SER A 645 7.83 6.27 1.81
CA SER A 645 6.57 5.53 2.02
C SER A 645 5.56 6.27 2.92
N GLY A 646 5.58 7.60 2.93
CA GLY A 646 4.71 8.41 3.78
C GLY A 646 3.23 8.42 3.36
N GLY A 647 2.62 7.26 3.13
CA GLY A 647 1.20 7.12 2.83
C GLY A 647 0.32 7.37 4.05
N LEU A 648 -0.21 6.32 4.67
CA LEU A 648 -1.00 6.41 5.91
C LEU A 648 -0.11 6.76 7.10
N VAL A 649 1.04 6.11 7.22
CA VAL A 649 2.07 6.33 8.25
C VAL A 649 3.44 6.56 7.60
N GLY A 650 4.41 7.08 8.37
CA GLY A 650 5.76 7.29 7.90
C GLY A 650 6.04 8.67 7.31
N ARG A 651 7.23 8.85 6.77
CA ARG A 651 7.75 10.09 6.17
C ARG A 651 7.68 10.01 4.65
N GLN A 652 7.20 11.07 4.05
CA GLN A 652 7.08 11.19 2.60
C GLN A 652 8.45 11.27 1.93
N GLY A 653 8.48 10.96 0.64
CA GLY A 653 9.62 11.08 -0.24
C GLY A 653 9.26 10.58 -1.64
N ASN A 654 10.10 10.91 -2.61
CA ASN A 654 9.82 10.65 -4.02
C ASN A 654 11.07 10.22 -4.80
N VAL A 655 11.96 9.46 -4.18
CA VAL A 655 13.26 9.16 -4.78
C VAL A 655 13.51 7.67 -4.97
N LEU A 656 14.09 7.31 -6.11
CA LEU A 656 14.78 6.05 -6.35
C LEU A 656 16.28 6.29 -6.27
N LEU A 657 16.97 5.54 -5.44
CA LEU A 657 18.40 5.61 -5.19
C LEU A 657 19.11 4.39 -5.76
N ALA A 658 20.28 4.60 -6.35
CA ALA A 658 21.15 3.54 -6.86
C ALA A 658 22.53 3.63 -6.24
N PHE A 659 22.99 2.56 -5.64
CA PHE A 659 24.31 2.43 -5.03
C PHE A 659 25.15 1.42 -5.78
N GLY A 660 26.45 1.60 -5.78
CA GLY A 660 27.41 0.68 -6.38
C GLY A 660 28.81 0.87 -5.79
N LEU A 661 29.73 0.01 -6.17
CA LEU A 661 31.12 0.14 -5.77
C LEU A 661 31.77 1.35 -6.44
N PRO A 662 32.85 1.91 -5.87
CA PRO A 662 33.62 3.05 -6.42
C PRO A 662 33.96 2.94 -7.89
#